data_cb6f4358e8fa85a3aff7ea51604cbd35
#
_entry.id   cb6f4358e8fa85a3aff7ea51604cbd35
#
_cell.length_a   1.000
_cell.length_b   1.000
_cell.length_c   1.000
_cell.angle_alpha   90.00
_cell.angle_beta   90.00
_cell.angle_gamma   90.00
#
_symmetry.space_group_name_H-M   'P 1'
#
loop_
_entity.id
_entity.type
_entity.pdbx_description
1 polymer ?
#
loop_
_entity_poly.entity_id
_entity_poly.type
_entity_poly.pdbx_seq_one_letter_code
_entity_poly.pdbx_strand_id
1 'polypeptide(L)'
;MKNSIISYPRIGANRELKFAIEKYFKNQSSKEELLKSAKDLRIRHWQEIQKAGIDFIPSNDFSLYDNVLDTAVLFNIVHTKYKNLNLDALDEYFAQSRGYQGENGDVTALAMKKWFNTNYHYLVPECDNADIIALTGDKIFKEYLEAKELGIESKPVLIGIFTLFKLIAFKDEKTQKLAKEKLLNAYIELFDKLNELKVTWLELDEPYLVYDLSKEDIALFEEFYQELLNHKKDLKILLQSYFGDLRDIYPKLLESKFDALGLDFIEGKQSLALVQKYGFAKDKILFAGLINGKNIYTNDYAKSLKLIKELQKYTQNIILNTSCSLLHVPYSTEFESKLDSSYLKLFSFAKEKLQELKDLKEILNSSEENPLFRANQELLKNIPERLDEKVKARLKALKKEDFTRTPSFKERALIQKEFLKLPLLPTTTIGSFPQSADVRSNRLAFKQEKISAQNYTEFNQQKIKECIQIQEEIELDVLVHGEFERNDMVEYFGENLKGFLFTQNGWVQSYGTRCVKPPVIWGDVSRTKPITLAWSKFAQSLSQKIVKGMLTGPVTILNWSFPREDISLKESTEQIALAIRDEVLDLENAGIKIIQIDEAALREKLPLRKSDWHSEYLDWAIPAFNLVHSGVKAKTQIHTHMCYSEFSDILKEIDAMDADVISFEASRSNLSLLDTLKAVHFKTEVGPGVYDIHSPRVPSVEELSLTIEKILNKLPKEQIWINPDCGLKTRAYEEVIASLKNLVTATQKIRKQL
;
A
#
# COMPACT_ATOMS: atom_id res chain seq x y z
N MET A 1 -34.19 -0.75 8.90
CA MET A 1 -33.15 -0.62 7.85
C MET A 1 -32.32 -1.90 7.85
N LYS A 2 -31.76 -2.35 6.71
CA LYS A 2 -30.84 -3.51 6.62
C LYS A 2 -29.40 -3.07 6.59
N ASN A 3 -28.47 -4.03 6.79
CA ASN A 3 -27.04 -3.80 6.76
C ASN A 3 -26.27 -4.85 5.91
N SER A 4 -25.07 -4.50 5.50
CA SER A 4 -24.19 -5.28 4.63
C SER A 4 -22.73 -5.00 4.94
N ILE A 5 -21.85 -5.87 4.49
CA ILE A 5 -20.42 -5.61 4.32
C ILE A 5 -19.99 -6.00 2.91
N ILE A 6 -18.90 -5.39 2.41
CA ILE A 6 -18.34 -5.71 1.10
C ILE A 6 -17.55 -7.02 1.15
N SER A 7 -16.59 -7.13 2.07
CA SER A 7 -15.87 -8.38 2.34
C SER A 7 -15.20 -8.37 3.72
N TYR A 8 -14.65 -9.51 4.14
CA TYR A 8 -14.10 -9.72 5.49
C TYR A 8 -12.61 -10.12 5.45
N PRO A 9 -11.78 -9.85 6.49
CA PRO A 9 -10.38 -10.24 6.51
C PRO A 9 -10.23 -11.76 6.46
N ARG A 10 -9.51 -12.25 5.44
CA ARG A 10 -9.38 -13.69 5.17
C ARG A 10 -8.20 -14.38 5.88
N ILE A 11 -7.21 -13.62 6.34
CA ILE A 11 -6.02 -14.20 6.97
C ILE A 11 -6.29 -14.91 8.29
N GLY A 12 -7.45 -14.66 8.92
CA GLY A 12 -7.83 -15.15 10.25
C GLY A 12 -7.25 -14.30 11.38
N ALA A 13 -7.83 -14.46 12.59
CA ALA A 13 -7.47 -13.67 13.78
C ALA A 13 -5.99 -13.78 14.17
N ASN A 14 -5.38 -14.95 13.99
CA ASN A 14 -3.98 -15.24 14.27
C ASN A 14 -3.16 -15.50 13.00
N ARG A 15 -3.61 -15.04 11.86
CA ARG A 15 -3.00 -15.27 10.54
C ARG A 15 -2.94 -16.75 10.15
N GLU A 16 -3.96 -17.51 10.50
CA GLU A 16 -4.02 -18.96 10.28
C GLU A 16 -3.84 -19.32 8.80
N LEU A 17 -4.50 -18.58 7.89
CA LEU A 17 -4.36 -18.78 6.45
C LEU A 17 -2.91 -18.61 5.98
N LYS A 18 -2.23 -17.54 6.45
CA LYS A 18 -0.81 -17.31 6.16
C LYS A 18 0.04 -18.53 6.49
N PHE A 19 -0.09 -19.04 7.70
CA PHE A 19 0.72 -20.15 8.15
C PHE A 19 0.36 -21.48 7.45
N ALA A 20 -0.92 -21.69 7.12
CA ALA A 20 -1.36 -22.85 6.36
C ALA A 20 -0.73 -22.85 4.94
N ILE A 21 -0.76 -21.72 4.25
CA ILE A 21 -0.16 -21.56 2.91
C ILE A 21 1.37 -21.71 2.98
N GLU A 22 2.02 -21.12 3.98
CA GLU A 22 3.49 -21.24 4.14
C GLU A 22 3.95 -22.68 4.44
N LYS A 23 3.14 -23.46 5.17
CA LYS A 23 3.39 -24.90 5.38
C LYS A 23 3.26 -25.66 4.07
N TYR A 24 2.23 -25.39 3.28
CA TYR A 24 2.06 -25.99 1.96
C TYR A 24 3.27 -25.69 1.05
N PHE A 25 3.72 -24.45 0.98
CA PHE A 25 4.89 -24.06 0.20
C PHE A 25 6.20 -24.73 0.64
N LYS A 26 6.27 -25.17 1.88
CA LYS A 26 7.43 -25.92 2.42
C LYS A 26 7.25 -27.44 2.36
N ASN A 27 6.20 -27.93 1.69
CA ASN A 27 5.85 -29.36 1.67
C ASN A 27 5.65 -29.96 3.06
N GLN A 28 5.16 -29.16 4.02
CA GLN A 28 4.90 -29.55 5.40
C GLN A 28 3.41 -29.83 5.66
N SER A 29 2.55 -29.61 4.68
CA SER A 29 1.12 -29.95 4.70
C SER A 29 0.66 -30.35 3.31
N SER A 30 -0.41 -31.16 3.24
CA SER A 30 -1.02 -31.56 1.99
C SER A 30 -1.95 -30.47 1.43
N LYS A 31 -2.38 -30.63 0.19
CA LYS A 31 -3.38 -29.81 -0.47
C LYS A 31 -4.73 -29.85 0.28
N GLU A 32 -5.15 -31.05 0.70
CA GLU A 32 -6.37 -31.28 1.43
C GLU A 32 -6.37 -30.54 2.78
N GLU A 33 -5.23 -30.57 3.50
CA GLU A 33 -5.07 -29.86 4.77
C GLU A 33 -5.14 -28.33 4.58
N LEU A 34 -4.53 -27.79 3.51
CA LEU A 34 -4.63 -26.37 3.18
C LEU A 34 -6.08 -25.98 2.87
N LEU A 35 -6.74 -26.73 1.97
CA LEU A 35 -8.12 -26.45 1.56
C LEU A 35 -9.10 -26.62 2.73
N LYS A 36 -8.88 -27.57 3.62
CA LYS A 36 -9.65 -27.72 4.86
C LYS A 36 -9.48 -26.50 5.77
N SER A 37 -8.24 -26.06 6.00
CA SER A 37 -7.97 -24.87 6.81
C SER A 37 -8.66 -23.62 6.24
N ALA A 38 -8.68 -23.46 4.93
CA ALA A 38 -9.38 -22.38 4.25
C ALA A 38 -10.90 -22.49 4.42
N LYS A 39 -11.48 -23.70 4.28
CA LYS A 39 -12.90 -23.94 4.51
C LYS A 39 -13.31 -23.64 5.98
N ASP A 40 -12.53 -24.11 6.94
CA ASP A 40 -12.80 -23.89 8.37
C ASP A 40 -12.78 -22.39 8.71
N LEU A 41 -11.89 -21.61 8.07
CA LEU A 41 -11.85 -20.15 8.20
C LEU A 41 -13.11 -19.49 7.61
N ARG A 42 -13.52 -19.86 6.39
CA ARG A 42 -14.75 -19.31 5.77
C ARG A 42 -15.97 -19.56 6.63
N ILE A 43 -16.15 -20.80 7.11
CA ILE A 43 -17.25 -21.17 7.99
C ILE A 43 -17.28 -20.29 9.24
N ARG A 44 -16.13 -20.12 9.90
CA ARG A 44 -16.01 -19.26 11.08
C ARG A 44 -16.38 -17.81 10.77
N HIS A 45 -15.88 -17.25 9.65
CA HIS A 45 -16.17 -15.88 9.24
C HIS A 45 -17.67 -15.69 8.96
N TRP A 46 -18.31 -16.57 8.23
CA TRP A 46 -19.76 -16.49 7.97
C TRP A 46 -20.59 -16.57 9.25
N GLN A 47 -20.22 -17.46 10.18
CA GLN A 47 -20.90 -17.57 11.48
C GLN A 47 -20.71 -16.30 12.35
N GLU A 48 -19.53 -15.70 12.34
CA GLU A 48 -19.26 -14.44 13.04
C GLU A 48 -20.10 -13.29 12.45
N ILE A 49 -20.13 -13.16 11.13
CA ILE A 49 -20.89 -12.13 10.43
C ILE A 49 -22.40 -12.32 10.66
N GLN A 50 -22.89 -13.55 10.59
CA GLN A 50 -24.30 -13.89 10.86
C GLN A 50 -24.67 -13.56 12.31
N LYS A 51 -23.84 -13.96 13.28
CA LYS A 51 -24.03 -13.67 14.70
C LYS A 51 -24.03 -12.18 15.02
N ALA A 52 -23.26 -11.40 14.26
CA ALA A 52 -23.27 -9.94 14.36
C ALA A 52 -24.56 -9.31 13.78
N GLY A 53 -25.45 -10.07 13.16
CA GLY A 53 -26.74 -9.59 12.65
C GLY A 53 -26.61 -8.82 11.33
N ILE A 54 -25.66 -9.17 10.51
CA ILE A 54 -25.52 -8.64 9.14
C ILE A 54 -26.51 -9.35 8.22
N ASP A 55 -27.29 -8.56 7.46
CA ASP A 55 -28.35 -9.08 6.59
C ASP A 55 -27.82 -9.57 5.24
N PHE A 56 -26.79 -8.93 4.69
CA PHE A 56 -26.16 -9.28 3.40
C PHE A 56 -24.73 -9.76 3.65
N ILE A 57 -24.58 -11.06 3.77
CA ILE A 57 -23.30 -11.73 4.07
C ILE A 57 -22.57 -12.04 2.77
N PRO A 58 -21.31 -11.64 2.58
CA PRO A 58 -20.57 -11.94 1.36
C PRO A 58 -20.16 -13.41 1.30
N SER A 59 -20.01 -13.94 0.08
CA SER A 59 -19.27 -15.16 -0.24
C SER A 59 -18.41 -14.92 -1.47
N ASN A 60 -17.48 -15.81 -1.78
CA ASN A 60 -16.45 -15.63 -2.82
C ASN A 60 -15.45 -14.47 -2.57
N ASP A 61 -15.57 -13.80 -1.43
CA ASP A 61 -14.63 -12.75 -0.97
C ASP A 61 -13.36 -13.33 -0.33
N PHE A 62 -13.36 -14.60 0.02
CA PHE A 62 -12.20 -15.33 0.53
C PHE A 62 -11.29 -15.77 -0.60
N SER A 63 -9.98 -15.54 -0.47
CA SER A 63 -8.98 -15.90 -1.47
C SER A 63 -7.77 -16.56 -0.80
N LEU A 64 -7.18 -17.56 -1.43
CA LEU A 64 -5.92 -18.14 -0.95
C LEU A 64 -4.75 -17.17 -1.13
N TYR A 65 -4.75 -16.39 -2.20
CA TYR A 65 -3.67 -15.44 -2.46
C TYR A 65 -4.20 -14.06 -2.87
N ASP A 66 -5.03 -13.96 -3.90
CA ASP A 66 -5.52 -12.69 -4.45
C ASP A 66 -6.86 -12.85 -5.18
N ASN A 67 -7.81 -11.93 -4.95
CA ASN A 67 -9.16 -11.99 -5.53
C ASN A 67 -9.19 -11.67 -7.04
N VAL A 68 -8.26 -10.85 -7.54
CA VAL A 68 -8.13 -10.59 -8.98
C VAL A 68 -7.64 -11.85 -9.68
N LEU A 69 -6.64 -12.53 -9.10
CA LEU A 69 -6.17 -13.83 -9.60
C LEU A 69 -7.29 -14.88 -9.56
N ASP A 70 -8.07 -14.96 -8.47
CA ASP A 70 -9.22 -15.85 -8.37
C ASP A 70 -10.21 -15.63 -9.52
N THR A 71 -10.51 -14.35 -9.81
CA THR A 71 -11.42 -13.98 -10.91
C THR A 71 -10.83 -14.31 -12.27
N ALA A 72 -9.53 -14.07 -12.46
CA ALA A 72 -8.83 -14.42 -13.70
C ALA A 72 -8.85 -15.95 -13.94
N VAL A 73 -8.58 -16.75 -12.92
CA VAL A 73 -8.64 -18.23 -12.99
C VAL A 73 -10.07 -18.71 -13.23
N LEU A 74 -11.08 -18.08 -12.61
CA LEU A 74 -12.49 -18.39 -12.85
C LEU A 74 -12.84 -18.35 -14.36
N PHE A 75 -12.31 -17.34 -15.06
CA PHE A 75 -12.54 -17.15 -16.50
C PHE A 75 -11.41 -17.67 -17.38
N ASN A 76 -10.51 -18.50 -16.83
CA ASN A 76 -9.38 -19.10 -17.55
C ASN A 76 -8.45 -18.06 -18.23
N ILE A 77 -8.32 -16.88 -17.62
CA ILE A 77 -7.35 -15.85 -18.03
C ILE A 77 -6.00 -16.23 -17.41
N VAL A 78 -5.32 -17.16 -18.06
CA VAL A 78 -4.05 -17.73 -17.61
C VAL A 78 -3.08 -17.73 -18.77
N HIS A 79 -1.92 -17.06 -18.59
CA HIS A 79 -0.89 -17.02 -19.65
C HIS A 79 -0.37 -18.41 -19.99
N THR A 80 -0.15 -18.65 -21.28
CA THR A 80 0.30 -19.94 -21.83
C THR A 80 1.54 -20.50 -21.12
N LYS A 81 2.46 -19.63 -20.63
CA LYS A 81 3.66 -20.07 -19.88
C LYS A 81 3.34 -20.93 -18.64
N TYR A 82 2.23 -20.64 -17.93
CA TYR A 82 1.80 -21.41 -16.76
C TYR A 82 1.07 -22.68 -17.15
N LYS A 83 0.23 -22.62 -18.19
CA LYS A 83 -0.45 -23.81 -18.74
C LYS A 83 0.53 -24.89 -19.20
N ASN A 84 1.65 -24.48 -19.79
CA ASN A 84 2.68 -25.38 -20.27
C ASN A 84 3.43 -26.13 -19.15
N LEU A 85 3.30 -25.72 -17.90
CA LEU A 85 3.86 -26.42 -16.75
C LEU A 85 3.11 -27.73 -16.44
N ASN A 86 1.89 -27.91 -16.95
CA ASN A 86 1.05 -29.09 -16.70
C ASN A 86 0.93 -29.45 -15.21
N LEU A 87 0.79 -28.43 -14.36
CA LEU A 87 0.57 -28.57 -12.92
C LEU A 87 -0.91 -28.83 -12.61
N ASP A 88 -1.20 -29.32 -11.41
CA ASP A 88 -2.58 -29.31 -10.95
C ASP A 88 -3.09 -27.87 -10.73
N ALA A 89 -4.41 -27.71 -10.64
CA ALA A 89 -5.04 -26.38 -10.60
C ALA A 89 -4.56 -25.50 -9.42
N LEU A 90 -4.25 -26.08 -8.26
CA LEU A 90 -3.76 -25.33 -7.10
C LEU A 90 -2.29 -24.91 -7.29
N ASP A 91 -1.46 -25.80 -7.80
CA ASP A 91 -0.05 -25.49 -8.05
C ASP A 91 0.10 -24.54 -9.25
N GLU A 92 -0.76 -24.62 -10.28
CA GLU A 92 -0.84 -23.63 -11.36
C GLU A 92 -1.23 -22.24 -10.81
N TYR A 93 -2.21 -22.20 -9.89
CA TYR A 93 -2.61 -20.97 -9.21
C TYR A 93 -1.44 -20.34 -8.44
N PHE A 94 -0.67 -21.14 -7.68
CA PHE A 94 0.49 -20.66 -6.95
C PHE A 94 1.70 -20.36 -7.84
N ALA A 95 1.86 -21.06 -8.97
CA ALA A 95 2.89 -20.74 -9.96
C ALA A 95 2.68 -19.32 -10.55
N GLN A 96 1.43 -18.91 -10.80
CA GLN A 96 1.11 -17.54 -11.21
C GLN A 96 1.49 -16.50 -10.13
N SER A 97 1.28 -16.85 -8.87
CA SER A 97 1.49 -15.91 -7.76
C SER A 97 2.94 -15.78 -7.29
N ARG A 98 3.78 -16.80 -7.48
CA ARG A 98 5.14 -16.89 -6.92
C ARG A 98 6.22 -17.22 -7.94
N GLY A 99 5.83 -17.55 -9.18
CA GLY A 99 6.70 -18.23 -10.11
C GLY A 99 6.81 -19.73 -9.80
N TYR A 100 7.44 -20.44 -10.68
CA TYR A 100 7.72 -21.86 -10.54
C TYR A 100 9.11 -22.17 -11.09
N GLN A 101 9.88 -22.96 -10.36
CA GLN A 101 11.16 -23.52 -10.80
C GLN A 101 11.23 -24.98 -10.34
N GLY A 102 11.22 -25.91 -11.29
CA GLY A 102 11.19 -27.33 -11.00
C GLY A 102 11.23 -28.18 -12.26
N GLU A 103 10.87 -29.45 -12.13
CA GLU A 103 10.96 -30.46 -13.24
C GLU A 103 10.10 -30.07 -14.45
N ASN A 104 8.97 -29.35 -14.24
CA ASN A 104 8.03 -28.99 -15.30
C ASN A 104 8.37 -27.67 -16.01
N GLY A 105 9.42 -26.95 -15.57
CA GLY A 105 9.85 -25.71 -16.21
C GLY A 105 10.36 -24.65 -15.24
N ASP A 106 10.60 -23.46 -15.79
CA ASP A 106 11.02 -22.26 -15.05
C ASP A 106 10.22 -21.07 -15.57
N VAL A 107 9.38 -20.48 -14.70
CA VAL A 107 8.55 -19.31 -15.02
C VAL A 107 8.55 -18.30 -13.88
N THR A 108 8.57 -17.03 -14.24
CA THR A 108 8.45 -15.93 -13.28
C THR A 108 7.00 -15.75 -12.83
N ALA A 109 6.77 -15.20 -11.63
CA ALA A 109 5.47 -14.82 -11.15
C ALA A 109 4.84 -13.68 -12.00
N LEU A 110 3.52 -13.53 -11.89
CA LEU A 110 2.80 -12.35 -12.38
C LEU A 110 3.32 -11.08 -11.68
N ALA A 111 3.26 -9.95 -12.38
CA ALA A 111 3.57 -8.65 -11.79
C ALA A 111 2.56 -8.29 -10.69
N MET A 112 3.03 -7.62 -9.66
CA MET A 112 2.16 -7.07 -8.61
C MET A 112 2.00 -5.57 -8.79
N LYS A 113 0.76 -5.10 -8.61
CA LYS A 113 0.44 -3.66 -8.54
C LYS A 113 -0.40 -3.38 -7.29
N LYS A 114 -0.37 -2.13 -6.84
CA LYS A 114 -1.22 -1.68 -5.74
C LYS A 114 -2.70 -1.79 -6.11
N TRP A 115 -3.50 -2.29 -5.15
CA TRP A 115 -4.94 -2.26 -5.22
C TRP A 115 -5.41 -0.84 -4.92
N PHE A 116 -5.52 -0.03 -5.97
CA PHE A 116 -5.89 1.38 -5.92
C PHE A 116 -4.98 2.19 -4.94
N ASN A 117 -5.55 2.97 -4.05
CA ASN A 117 -4.84 3.77 -3.03
C ASN A 117 -4.63 3.04 -1.69
N THR A 118 -4.58 1.70 -1.70
CA THR A 118 -4.38 0.87 -0.50
C THR A 118 -2.95 0.34 -0.39
N ASN A 119 -2.62 -0.27 0.74
CA ASN A 119 -1.35 -1.00 0.92
C ASN A 119 -1.45 -2.48 0.48
N TYR A 120 -2.61 -2.90 -0.01
CA TYR A 120 -2.79 -4.22 -0.61
C TYR A 120 -2.32 -4.23 -2.07
N HIS A 121 -1.74 -5.34 -2.50
CA HIS A 121 -1.28 -5.53 -3.87
C HIS A 121 -2.02 -6.70 -4.51
N TYR A 122 -2.46 -6.52 -5.74
CA TYR A 122 -3.05 -7.55 -6.57
C TYR A 122 -2.05 -8.05 -7.62
N LEU A 123 -2.29 -9.25 -8.13
CA LEU A 123 -1.55 -9.83 -9.25
C LEU A 123 -2.19 -9.40 -10.56
N VAL A 124 -1.38 -8.87 -11.46
CA VAL A 124 -1.84 -8.42 -12.79
C VAL A 124 -2.04 -9.63 -13.69
N PRO A 125 -3.29 -9.99 -14.06
CA PRO A 125 -3.51 -11.09 -14.99
C PRO A 125 -2.87 -10.79 -16.35
N GLU A 126 -2.15 -11.76 -16.91
CA GLU A 126 -1.58 -11.67 -18.26
C GLU A 126 -2.41 -12.53 -19.24
N CYS A 127 -2.84 -11.94 -20.34
CA CYS A 127 -3.59 -12.62 -21.40
C CYS A 127 -2.81 -12.59 -22.71
N ASP A 128 -2.20 -13.71 -23.08
CA ASP A 128 -1.49 -13.91 -24.36
C ASP A 128 -2.33 -14.66 -25.39
N ASN A 129 -3.39 -15.36 -24.95
CA ASN A 129 -4.32 -16.10 -25.79
C ASN A 129 -5.77 -15.91 -25.30
N ALA A 130 -6.54 -15.12 -25.99
CA ALA A 130 -7.94 -14.85 -25.65
C ALA A 130 -8.91 -15.99 -26.05
N ASP A 131 -8.51 -16.93 -26.92
CA ASP A 131 -9.37 -18.03 -27.36
C ASP A 131 -9.76 -18.98 -26.22
N ILE A 132 -8.93 -19.06 -25.18
CA ILE A 132 -9.16 -19.94 -24.03
C ILE A 132 -10.06 -19.32 -22.95
N ILE A 133 -10.41 -18.04 -23.05
CA ILE A 133 -11.26 -17.35 -22.08
C ILE A 133 -12.65 -17.98 -22.09
N ALA A 134 -13.04 -18.56 -20.97
CA ALA A 134 -14.34 -19.19 -20.73
C ALA A 134 -14.56 -19.36 -19.23
N LEU A 135 -15.78 -19.57 -18.80
CA LEU A 135 -16.11 -19.91 -17.42
C LEU A 135 -15.72 -21.36 -17.11
N THR A 136 -14.54 -21.56 -16.54
CA THR A 136 -14.01 -22.90 -16.20
C THR A 136 -13.88 -23.15 -14.71
N GLY A 137 -13.77 -22.12 -13.91
CA GLY A 137 -13.69 -22.22 -12.45
C GLY A 137 -15.07 -22.41 -11.80
N ASP A 138 -15.07 -22.91 -10.57
CA ASP A 138 -16.31 -23.23 -9.83
C ASP A 138 -16.32 -22.68 -8.39
N LYS A 139 -15.27 -21.95 -7.99
CA LYS A 139 -15.11 -21.43 -6.62
C LYS A 139 -16.33 -20.64 -6.15
N ILE A 140 -16.83 -19.70 -6.94
CA ILE A 140 -17.97 -18.84 -6.61
C ILE A 140 -19.23 -19.67 -6.30
N PHE A 141 -19.47 -20.73 -7.07
CA PHE A 141 -20.63 -21.62 -6.86
C PHE A 141 -20.44 -22.48 -5.62
N LYS A 142 -19.25 -23.04 -5.43
CA LYS A 142 -18.92 -23.88 -4.27
C LYS A 142 -19.04 -23.10 -2.96
N GLU A 143 -18.49 -21.89 -2.89
CA GLU A 143 -18.55 -21.10 -1.66
C GLU A 143 -19.97 -20.59 -1.37
N TYR A 144 -20.77 -20.28 -2.39
CA TYR A 144 -22.19 -20.00 -2.20
C TYR A 144 -22.93 -21.18 -1.60
N LEU A 145 -22.71 -22.39 -2.15
CA LEU A 145 -23.34 -23.61 -1.64
C LEU A 145 -22.85 -23.98 -0.24
N GLU A 146 -21.55 -23.79 0.07
CA GLU A 146 -21.02 -23.97 1.44
C GLU A 146 -21.72 -23.05 2.44
N ALA A 147 -21.95 -21.78 2.08
CA ALA A 147 -22.69 -20.84 2.94
C ALA A 147 -24.16 -21.28 3.10
N LYS A 148 -24.80 -21.74 2.02
CA LYS A 148 -26.16 -22.20 2.00
C LYS A 148 -26.40 -23.46 2.87
N GLU A 149 -25.41 -24.37 2.93
CA GLU A 149 -25.43 -25.52 3.85
C GLU A 149 -25.45 -25.10 5.32
N LEU A 150 -24.96 -23.91 5.65
CA LEU A 150 -25.02 -23.32 6.99
C LEU A 150 -26.29 -22.51 7.24
N GLY A 151 -27.26 -22.53 6.30
CA GLY A 151 -28.48 -21.75 6.37
C GLY A 151 -28.30 -20.26 6.08
N ILE A 152 -27.21 -19.89 5.38
CA ILE A 152 -26.88 -18.52 5.02
C ILE A 152 -27.15 -18.32 3.52
N GLU A 153 -28.11 -17.46 3.19
CA GLU A 153 -28.27 -16.93 1.84
C GLU A 153 -27.25 -15.81 1.63
N SER A 154 -26.09 -16.19 1.10
CA SER A 154 -25.00 -15.24 0.91
C SER A 154 -25.15 -14.42 -0.38
N LYS A 155 -24.45 -13.34 -0.44
CA LYS A 155 -24.29 -12.46 -1.61
C LYS A 155 -22.90 -12.72 -2.19
N PRO A 156 -22.74 -13.54 -3.26
CA PRO A 156 -21.45 -13.69 -3.93
C PRO A 156 -20.88 -12.34 -4.38
N VAL A 157 -19.58 -12.16 -4.18
CA VAL A 157 -18.82 -10.96 -4.57
C VAL A 157 -17.84 -11.33 -5.68
N LEU A 158 -17.82 -10.57 -6.75
CA LEU A 158 -16.92 -10.78 -7.88
C LEU A 158 -16.42 -9.45 -8.42
N ILE A 159 -15.18 -9.40 -8.88
CA ILE A 159 -14.67 -8.24 -9.65
C ILE A 159 -15.56 -8.06 -10.88
N GLY A 160 -16.06 -6.85 -11.11
CA GLY A 160 -16.88 -6.53 -12.25
C GLY A 160 -16.09 -6.58 -13.56
N ILE A 161 -16.80 -6.85 -14.67
CA ILE A 161 -16.18 -7.07 -15.99
C ILE A 161 -15.36 -5.89 -16.46
N PHE A 162 -15.79 -4.66 -16.20
CA PHE A 162 -15.07 -3.46 -16.62
C PHE A 162 -13.75 -3.33 -15.85
N THR A 163 -13.79 -3.42 -14.53
CA THR A 163 -12.57 -3.39 -13.72
C THR A 163 -11.62 -4.51 -14.09
N LEU A 164 -12.11 -5.76 -14.21
CA LEU A 164 -11.26 -6.89 -14.61
C LEU A 164 -10.58 -6.63 -15.94
N PHE A 165 -11.34 -6.21 -16.96
CA PHE A 165 -10.82 -5.93 -18.30
C PHE A 165 -9.74 -4.84 -18.29
N LYS A 166 -9.90 -3.81 -17.46
CA LYS A 166 -8.93 -2.71 -17.29
C LYS A 166 -7.68 -3.13 -16.55
N LEU A 167 -7.72 -4.20 -15.73
CA LEU A 167 -6.58 -4.70 -14.96
C LEU A 167 -5.74 -5.74 -15.70
N ILE A 168 -6.25 -6.37 -16.77
CA ILE A 168 -5.55 -7.37 -17.55
C ILE A 168 -4.44 -6.74 -18.40
N ALA A 169 -3.25 -7.34 -18.38
CA ALA A 169 -2.19 -7.06 -19.32
C ALA A 169 -2.36 -7.92 -20.58
N PHE A 170 -2.83 -7.33 -21.65
CA PHE A 170 -3.00 -8.00 -22.93
C PHE A 170 -1.70 -7.98 -23.74
N LYS A 171 -1.42 -9.08 -24.45
CA LYS A 171 -0.26 -9.20 -25.33
C LYS A 171 -0.25 -8.14 -26.45
N ASP A 172 -1.41 -7.89 -27.04
CA ASP A 172 -1.61 -6.95 -28.15
C ASP A 172 -3.10 -6.54 -28.29
N GLU A 173 -3.37 -5.55 -29.13
CA GLU A 173 -4.74 -5.06 -29.38
C GLU A 173 -5.69 -6.12 -29.98
N LYS A 174 -5.17 -7.08 -30.76
CA LYS A 174 -5.98 -8.16 -31.33
C LYS A 174 -6.48 -9.06 -30.23
N THR A 175 -5.57 -9.48 -29.33
CA THR A 175 -5.90 -10.26 -28.13
C THR A 175 -6.90 -9.53 -27.26
N GLN A 176 -6.72 -8.22 -27.04
CA GLN A 176 -7.64 -7.40 -26.26
C GLN A 176 -9.06 -7.35 -26.86
N LYS A 177 -9.18 -7.16 -28.19
CA LYS A 177 -10.48 -7.14 -28.88
C LYS A 177 -11.21 -8.48 -28.75
N LEU A 178 -10.52 -9.58 -28.96
CA LEU A 178 -11.10 -10.92 -28.82
C LEU A 178 -11.49 -11.21 -27.36
N ALA A 179 -10.62 -10.84 -26.41
CA ALA A 179 -10.87 -11.01 -24.99
C ALA A 179 -12.13 -10.28 -24.52
N LYS A 180 -12.44 -9.11 -25.07
CA LYS A 180 -13.65 -8.36 -24.76
C LYS A 180 -14.93 -9.18 -25.00
N GLU A 181 -15.05 -9.79 -26.17
CA GLU A 181 -16.20 -10.64 -26.54
C GLU A 181 -16.25 -11.91 -25.69
N LYS A 182 -15.13 -12.62 -25.59
CA LYS A 182 -15.03 -13.89 -24.84
C LYS A 182 -15.36 -13.69 -23.37
N LEU A 183 -14.85 -12.61 -22.75
CA LEU A 183 -15.09 -12.30 -21.35
C LEU A 183 -16.56 -11.96 -21.10
N LEU A 184 -17.17 -11.18 -21.99
CA LEU A 184 -18.60 -10.87 -21.90
C LEU A 184 -19.45 -12.16 -21.91
N ASN A 185 -19.18 -13.07 -22.84
CA ASN A 185 -19.87 -14.36 -22.92
C ASN A 185 -19.67 -15.22 -21.66
N ALA A 186 -18.46 -15.21 -21.10
CA ALA A 186 -18.17 -15.93 -19.87
C ALA A 186 -18.92 -15.37 -18.64
N TYR A 187 -19.11 -14.04 -18.54
CA TYR A 187 -19.95 -13.43 -17.52
C TYR A 187 -21.44 -13.72 -17.73
N ILE A 188 -21.90 -13.79 -18.97
CA ILE A 188 -23.29 -14.20 -19.27
C ILE A 188 -23.52 -15.66 -18.81
N GLU A 189 -22.61 -16.57 -19.13
CA GLU A 189 -22.65 -17.96 -18.65
C GLU A 189 -22.64 -18.04 -17.11
N LEU A 190 -21.85 -17.19 -16.45
CA LEU A 190 -21.85 -17.07 -14.99
C LEU A 190 -23.23 -16.68 -14.44
N PHE A 191 -23.88 -15.68 -15.07
CA PHE A 191 -25.23 -15.26 -14.66
C PHE A 191 -26.25 -16.39 -14.81
N ASP A 192 -26.17 -17.14 -15.90
CA ASP A 192 -27.06 -18.30 -16.12
C ASP A 192 -26.88 -19.35 -15.02
N LYS A 193 -25.63 -19.72 -14.68
CA LYS A 193 -25.35 -20.70 -13.59
C LYS A 193 -25.79 -20.18 -12.22
N LEU A 194 -25.62 -18.90 -11.92
CA LEU A 194 -26.11 -18.30 -10.66
C LEU A 194 -27.65 -18.30 -10.60
N ASN A 195 -28.34 -18.04 -11.70
CA ASN A 195 -29.79 -18.17 -11.79
C ASN A 195 -30.26 -19.63 -11.59
N GLU A 196 -29.58 -20.62 -12.16
CA GLU A 196 -29.89 -22.06 -11.95
C GLU A 196 -29.77 -22.44 -10.47
N LEU A 197 -28.75 -21.90 -9.76
CA LEU A 197 -28.57 -22.07 -8.32
C LEU A 197 -29.54 -21.25 -7.48
N LYS A 198 -30.37 -20.40 -8.11
CA LYS A 198 -31.34 -19.48 -7.48
C LYS A 198 -30.65 -18.50 -6.50
N VAL A 199 -29.46 -18.00 -6.88
CA VAL A 199 -28.78 -16.94 -6.15
C VAL A 199 -29.63 -15.67 -6.22
N THR A 200 -29.88 -15.05 -5.08
CA THR A 200 -30.73 -13.84 -5.01
C THR A 200 -29.96 -12.57 -5.41
N TRP A 201 -28.73 -12.42 -4.95
CA TRP A 201 -27.89 -11.24 -5.16
C TRP A 201 -26.51 -11.61 -5.66
N LEU A 202 -26.00 -10.85 -6.62
CA LEU A 202 -24.59 -10.82 -7.00
C LEU A 202 -24.06 -9.40 -6.80
N GLU A 203 -22.95 -9.25 -6.10
CA GLU A 203 -22.19 -8.01 -6.02
C GLU A 203 -21.08 -8.03 -7.06
N LEU A 204 -21.05 -7.00 -7.90
CA LEU A 204 -19.99 -6.75 -8.88
C LEU A 204 -19.18 -5.54 -8.44
N ASP A 205 -17.92 -5.79 -8.06
CA ASP A 205 -16.99 -4.75 -7.61
C ASP A 205 -16.39 -4.02 -8.80
N GLU A 206 -16.74 -2.75 -8.96
CA GLU A 206 -16.25 -1.88 -10.03
C GLU A 206 -15.47 -0.66 -9.51
N PRO A 207 -14.40 -0.88 -8.72
CA PRO A 207 -13.62 0.23 -8.18
C PRO A 207 -12.87 1.03 -9.26
N TYR A 208 -12.65 0.50 -10.46
CA TYR A 208 -12.01 1.28 -11.53
C TYR A 208 -12.84 2.51 -11.96
N LEU A 209 -14.14 2.53 -11.68
CA LEU A 209 -15.02 3.65 -11.99
C LEU A 209 -14.71 4.95 -11.23
N VAL A 210 -13.88 4.88 -10.18
CA VAL A 210 -13.46 6.07 -9.43
C VAL A 210 -12.26 6.81 -10.03
N TYR A 211 -11.60 6.24 -11.05
CA TYR A 211 -10.57 6.93 -11.82
C TYR A 211 -11.17 7.99 -12.76
N ASP A 212 -10.33 8.83 -13.35
CA ASP A 212 -10.72 9.68 -14.48
C ASP A 212 -11.08 8.78 -15.66
N LEU A 213 -12.34 8.79 -16.07
CA LEU A 213 -12.84 7.97 -17.18
C LEU A 213 -12.83 8.75 -18.49
N SER A 214 -12.21 8.19 -19.50
CA SER A 214 -12.33 8.70 -20.87
C SER A 214 -13.73 8.42 -21.44
N LYS A 215 -14.07 9.04 -22.57
CA LYS A 215 -15.34 8.74 -23.27
C LYS A 215 -15.38 7.29 -23.74
N GLU A 216 -14.24 6.75 -24.12
CA GLU A 216 -14.05 5.36 -24.54
C GLU A 216 -14.25 4.40 -23.36
N ASP A 217 -13.77 4.77 -22.17
CA ASP A 217 -14.00 3.98 -20.95
C ASP A 217 -15.48 3.92 -20.59
N ILE A 218 -16.16 5.05 -20.65
CA ILE A 218 -17.60 5.13 -20.38
C ILE A 218 -18.39 4.30 -21.41
N ALA A 219 -18.05 4.42 -22.69
CA ALA A 219 -18.69 3.64 -23.76
C ALA A 219 -18.46 2.13 -23.58
N LEU A 220 -17.24 1.72 -23.20
CA LEU A 220 -16.92 0.32 -22.94
C LEU A 220 -17.71 -0.23 -21.74
N PHE A 221 -17.83 0.56 -20.67
CA PHE A 221 -18.63 0.20 -19.51
C PHE A 221 -20.11 0.01 -19.88
N GLU A 222 -20.67 0.98 -20.63
CA GLU A 222 -22.06 0.91 -21.10
C GLU A 222 -22.29 -0.32 -22.00
N GLU A 223 -21.38 -0.62 -22.92
CA GLU A 223 -21.45 -1.79 -23.80
C GLU A 223 -21.50 -3.09 -23.00
N PHE A 224 -20.60 -3.27 -22.05
CA PHE A 224 -20.58 -4.47 -21.19
C PHE A 224 -21.88 -4.63 -20.39
N TYR A 225 -22.28 -3.59 -19.69
CA TYR A 225 -23.38 -3.69 -18.75
C TYR A 225 -24.77 -3.62 -19.40
N GLN A 226 -24.89 -2.98 -20.55
CA GLN A 226 -26.13 -3.03 -21.33
C GLN A 226 -26.44 -4.48 -21.74
N GLU A 227 -25.44 -5.23 -22.17
CA GLU A 227 -25.63 -6.63 -22.56
C GLU A 227 -25.82 -7.53 -21.35
N LEU A 228 -24.93 -7.46 -20.36
CA LEU A 228 -24.99 -8.30 -19.16
C LEU A 228 -26.33 -8.17 -18.41
N LEU A 229 -26.80 -6.94 -18.20
CA LEU A 229 -28.04 -6.69 -17.46
C LEU A 229 -29.30 -7.14 -18.22
N ASN A 230 -29.22 -7.38 -19.52
CA ASN A 230 -30.29 -8.05 -20.26
C ASN A 230 -30.38 -9.55 -19.96
N HIS A 231 -29.28 -10.17 -19.49
CA HIS A 231 -29.21 -11.60 -19.18
C HIS A 231 -29.37 -11.91 -17.67
N LYS A 232 -29.57 -10.89 -16.81
CA LYS A 232 -29.62 -11.10 -15.36
C LYS A 232 -30.81 -11.93 -14.86
N LYS A 233 -31.92 -12.00 -15.63
CA LYS A 233 -33.18 -12.70 -15.27
C LYS A 233 -33.66 -12.30 -13.86
N ASP A 234 -33.75 -13.26 -12.92
CA ASP A 234 -34.20 -13.05 -11.54
C ASP A 234 -33.04 -12.63 -10.59
N LEU A 235 -31.79 -12.74 -11.05
CA LEU A 235 -30.60 -12.36 -10.28
C LEU A 235 -30.55 -10.84 -10.09
N LYS A 236 -30.50 -10.39 -8.84
CA LYS A 236 -30.34 -8.97 -8.52
C LYS A 236 -28.87 -8.60 -8.51
N ILE A 237 -28.54 -7.52 -9.21
CA ILE A 237 -27.16 -7.06 -9.37
C ILE A 237 -26.93 -5.78 -8.57
N LEU A 238 -25.99 -5.86 -7.61
CA LEU A 238 -25.40 -4.72 -6.92
C LEU A 238 -24.12 -4.33 -7.64
N LEU A 239 -24.08 -3.12 -8.23
CA LEU A 239 -22.79 -2.51 -8.61
C LEU A 239 -22.19 -1.82 -7.39
N GLN A 240 -21.06 -2.33 -6.91
CA GLN A 240 -20.35 -1.80 -5.76
C GLN A 240 -19.10 -1.02 -6.22
N SER A 241 -18.99 0.24 -5.81
CA SER A 241 -17.77 1.04 -5.98
C SER A 241 -17.25 1.52 -4.62
N TYR A 242 -15.93 1.73 -4.53
CA TYR A 242 -15.24 2.17 -3.31
C TYR A 242 -13.92 2.87 -3.63
N PHE A 243 -13.30 3.53 -2.64
CA PHE A 243 -12.07 4.33 -2.69
C PHE A 243 -12.22 5.69 -3.37
N GLY A 244 -13.43 6.12 -3.68
CA GLY A 244 -13.68 7.41 -4.32
C GLY A 244 -15.14 7.59 -4.75
N ASP A 245 -15.39 8.64 -5.53
CA ASP A 245 -16.72 8.97 -6.06
C ASP A 245 -16.83 8.68 -7.56
N LEU A 246 -18.07 8.61 -8.04
CA LEU A 246 -18.44 8.22 -9.41
C LEU A 246 -18.79 9.42 -10.31
N ARG A 247 -18.13 10.57 -10.11
CA ARG A 247 -18.52 11.85 -10.76
C ARG A 247 -18.68 11.78 -12.28
N ASP A 248 -17.92 10.94 -12.98
CA ASP A 248 -17.95 10.88 -14.45
C ASP A 248 -19.09 10.02 -15.01
N ILE A 249 -19.62 9.09 -14.21
CA ILE A 249 -20.58 8.08 -14.67
C ILE A 249 -21.89 8.06 -13.88
N TYR A 250 -21.96 8.74 -12.74
CA TYR A 250 -23.10 8.66 -11.82
C TYR A 250 -24.48 8.85 -12.48
N PRO A 251 -24.72 9.87 -13.36
CA PRO A 251 -26.01 10.02 -14.02
C PRO A 251 -26.40 8.78 -14.85
N LYS A 252 -25.46 8.15 -15.55
CA LYS A 252 -25.71 6.95 -16.38
C LYS A 252 -26.04 5.72 -15.50
N LEU A 253 -25.44 5.61 -14.34
CA LEU A 253 -25.78 4.54 -13.40
C LEU A 253 -27.20 4.65 -12.87
N LEU A 254 -27.75 5.85 -12.70
CA LEU A 254 -29.13 6.05 -12.31
C LEU A 254 -30.12 5.53 -13.38
N GLU A 255 -29.76 5.60 -14.64
CA GLU A 255 -30.59 5.14 -15.77
C GLU A 255 -30.39 3.64 -16.10
N SER A 256 -29.36 3.02 -15.55
CA SER A 256 -29.00 1.62 -15.81
C SER A 256 -30.01 0.63 -15.20
N LYS A 257 -29.95 -0.65 -15.61
CA LYS A 257 -30.79 -1.74 -15.08
C LYS A 257 -30.21 -2.43 -13.83
N PHE A 258 -29.23 -1.86 -13.13
CA PHE A 258 -28.79 -2.37 -11.84
C PHE A 258 -29.92 -2.29 -10.82
N ASP A 259 -29.99 -3.28 -9.90
CA ASP A 259 -31.00 -3.29 -8.83
C ASP A 259 -30.52 -2.48 -7.61
N ALA A 260 -29.21 -2.33 -7.47
CA ALA A 260 -28.61 -1.55 -6.41
C ALA A 260 -27.28 -0.89 -6.82
N LEU A 261 -26.96 0.22 -6.16
CA LEU A 261 -25.69 0.92 -6.29
C LEU A 261 -25.04 1.03 -4.90
N GLY A 262 -23.78 0.61 -4.79
CA GLY A 262 -22.94 0.78 -3.61
C GLY A 262 -22.02 2.00 -3.77
N LEU A 263 -22.17 2.98 -2.89
CA LEU A 263 -21.42 4.24 -2.93
C LEU A 263 -20.60 4.42 -1.67
N ASP A 264 -19.36 4.86 -1.84
CA ASP A 264 -18.45 5.24 -0.76
C ASP A 264 -18.74 6.68 -0.31
N PHE A 265 -19.10 6.87 0.97
CA PHE A 265 -19.31 8.20 1.59
C PHE A 265 -18.17 8.58 2.54
N ILE A 266 -17.10 7.79 2.61
CA ILE A 266 -15.90 8.08 3.40
C ILE A 266 -14.81 8.69 2.51
N GLU A 267 -14.37 7.96 1.48
CA GLU A 267 -13.36 8.44 0.52
C GLU A 267 -14.00 9.12 -0.69
N GLY A 268 -15.24 8.81 -1.02
CA GLY A 268 -16.01 9.45 -2.08
C GLY A 268 -16.48 10.84 -1.69
N LYS A 269 -15.58 11.81 -1.62
CA LYS A 269 -15.84 13.18 -1.12
C LYS A 269 -16.99 13.89 -1.83
N GLN A 270 -17.23 13.56 -3.10
CA GLN A 270 -18.34 14.12 -3.87
C GLN A 270 -19.58 13.23 -3.92
N SER A 271 -19.56 12.02 -3.31
CA SER A 271 -20.70 11.08 -3.38
C SER A 271 -22.01 11.71 -2.91
N LEU A 272 -21.99 12.40 -1.77
CA LEU A 272 -23.18 13.11 -1.28
C LEU A 272 -23.62 14.25 -2.23
N ALA A 273 -22.70 15.04 -2.73
CA ALA A 273 -22.99 16.14 -3.67
C ALA A 273 -23.57 15.60 -4.99
N LEU A 274 -23.13 14.46 -5.47
CA LEU A 274 -23.70 13.79 -6.65
C LEU A 274 -25.16 13.38 -6.39
N VAL A 275 -25.45 12.74 -5.25
CA VAL A 275 -26.81 12.40 -4.85
C VAL A 275 -27.69 13.66 -4.70
N GLN A 276 -27.17 14.73 -4.11
CA GLN A 276 -27.89 16.00 -3.98
C GLN A 276 -28.19 16.64 -5.33
N LYS A 277 -27.26 16.56 -6.27
CA LYS A 277 -27.38 17.21 -7.59
C LYS A 277 -28.30 16.43 -8.56
N TYR A 278 -28.16 15.11 -8.58
CA TYR A 278 -28.81 14.27 -9.59
C TYR A 278 -29.95 13.42 -9.02
N GLY A 279 -30.14 13.40 -7.70
CA GLY A 279 -31.07 12.52 -7.02
C GLY A 279 -30.57 11.08 -6.93
N PHE A 280 -31.50 10.18 -6.58
CA PHE A 280 -31.30 8.73 -6.60
C PHE A 280 -32.50 8.05 -7.22
N ALA A 281 -32.27 7.03 -8.05
CA ALA A 281 -33.35 6.34 -8.79
C ALA A 281 -34.28 5.56 -7.83
N LYS A 282 -35.61 5.70 -7.98
CA LYS A 282 -36.62 5.13 -7.07
C LYS A 282 -36.67 3.60 -7.09
N ASP A 283 -36.32 3.00 -8.22
CA ASP A 283 -36.27 1.57 -8.46
C ASP A 283 -35.02 0.87 -7.93
N LYS A 284 -34.05 1.66 -7.46
CA LYS A 284 -32.76 1.14 -6.98
C LYS A 284 -32.63 1.19 -5.45
N ILE A 285 -31.79 0.31 -4.93
CA ILE A 285 -31.37 0.29 -3.54
C ILE A 285 -30.00 0.94 -3.41
N LEU A 286 -29.83 1.84 -2.45
CA LEU A 286 -28.54 2.44 -2.10
C LEU A 286 -27.85 1.62 -1.01
N PHE A 287 -26.72 1.00 -1.32
CA PHE A 287 -25.78 0.49 -0.32
C PHE A 287 -24.84 1.62 0.08
N ALA A 288 -25.11 2.20 1.22
CA ALA A 288 -24.39 3.40 1.68
C ALA A 288 -23.16 3.00 2.51
N GLY A 289 -21.97 3.22 1.96
CA GLY A 289 -20.68 2.96 2.58
C GLY A 289 -20.36 4.00 3.66
N LEU A 290 -20.80 3.77 4.89
CA LEU A 290 -20.74 4.70 6.02
C LEU A 290 -19.70 4.33 7.07
N ILE A 291 -19.34 3.04 7.15
CA ILE A 291 -18.35 2.53 8.09
C ILE A 291 -17.00 2.45 7.39
N ASN A 292 -16.00 3.16 7.94
CA ASN A 292 -14.67 3.23 7.33
C ASN A 292 -13.99 1.86 7.32
N GLY A 293 -13.82 1.25 6.13
CA GLY A 293 -13.15 -0.04 5.93
C GLY A 293 -11.61 0.04 5.88
N LYS A 294 -11.02 1.25 5.88
CA LYS A 294 -9.57 1.46 5.77
C LYS A 294 -8.92 2.02 7.03
N ASN A 295 -9.70 2.49 8.01
CA ASN A 295 -9.17 3.03 9.24
C ASN A 295 -9.78 2.33 10.46
N ILE A 296 -9.07 2.39 11.57
CA ILE A 296 -9.35 1.58 12.76
C ILE A 296 -10.11 2.32 13.85
N TYR A 297 -10.47 3.58 13.65
CA TYR A 297 -11.19 4.35 14.67
C TYR A 297 -12.67 3.98 14.71
N THR A 298 -13.23 4.04 15.92
CA THR A 298 -14.65 3.83 16.17
C THR A 298 -15.49 4.86 15.43
N ASN A 299 -16.57 4.40 14.79
CA ASN A 299 -17.48 5.25 14.03
C ASN A 299 -18.19 6.25 14.95
N ASP A 300 -18.30 7.50 14.51
CA ASP A 300 -19.14 8.52 15.14
C ASP A 300 -20.57 8.39 14.64
N TYR A 301 -21.43 7.80 15.49
CA TYR A 301 -22.82 7.54 15.13
C TYR A 301 -23.61 8.82 14.84
N ALA A 302 -23.27 9.95 15.46
CA ALA A 302 -23.94 11.22 15.17
C ALA A 302 -23.66 11.68 13.72
N LYS A 303 -22.41 11.55 13.25
CA LYS A 303 -22.06 11.85 11.86
C LYS A 303 -22.75 10.91 10.87
N SER A 304 -22.73 9.61 11.15
CA SER A 304 -23.39 8.61 10.30
C SER A 304 -24.90 8.83 10.23
N LEU A 305 -25.58 9.07 11.34
CA LEU A 305 -27.01 9.36 11.37
C LEU A 305 -27.37 10.65 10.63
N LYS A 306 -26.55 11.70 10.76
CA LYS A 306 -26.74 12.95 10.01
C LYS A 306 -26.67 12.70 8.50
N LEU A 307 -25.70 11.93 8.04
CA LEU A 307 -25.56 11.57 6.64
C LEU A 307 -26.74 10.72 6.14
N ILE A 308 -27.17 9.71 6.92
CA ILE A 308 -28.32 8.90 6.58
C ILE A 308 -29.59 9.74 6.44
N LYS A 309 -29.85 10.67 7.38
CA LYS A 309 -31.00 11.60 7.31
C LYS A 309 -30.94 12.47 6.05
N GLU A 310 -29.75 12.88 5.64
CA GLU A 310 -29.58 13.65 4.40
C GLU A 310 -29.89 12.79 3.17
N LEU A 311 -29.38 11.56 3.10
CA LEU A 311 -29.64 10.60 2.02
C LEU A 311 -31.12 10.20 1.93
N GLN A 312 -31.84 10.12 3.06
CA GLN A 312 -33.26 9.79 3.11
C GLN A 312 -34.17 10.83 2.41
N LYS A 313 -33.65 12.03 2.15
CA LYS A 313 -34.39 13.03 1.32
C LYS A 313 -34.47 12.61 -0.14
N TYR A 314 -33.61 11.72 -0.61
CA TYR A 314 -33.48 11.29 -2.02
C TYR A 314 -33.93 9.84 -2.23
N THR A 315 -33.78 8.97 -1.25
CA THR A 315 -34.26 7.58 -1.30
C THR A 315 -34.57 7.02 0.09
N GLN A 316 -35.62 6.21 0.18
CA GLN A 316 -35.94 5.46 1.41
C GLN A 316 -35.32 4.05 1.39
N ASN A 317 -34.84 3.59 0.24
CA ASN A 317 -34.28 2.25 0.05
C ASN A 317 -32.77 2.27 0.35
N ILE A 318 -32.38 2.38 1.62
CA ILE A 318 -30.99 2.46 2.06
C ILE A 318 -30.61 1.19 2.84
N ILE A 319 -29.48 0.60 2.51
CA ILE A 319 -28.78 -0.45 3.24
C ILE A 319 -27.49 0.12 3.78
N LEU A 320 -27.23 -0.03 5.08
CA LEU A 320 -25.98 0.38 5.71
C LEU A 320 -24.85 -0.53 5.23
N ASN A 321 -23.70 0.03 4.86
CA ASN A 321 -22.60 -0.76 4.34
C ASN A 321 -21.23 -0.23 4.84
N THR A 322 -20.20 -1.05 4.72
CA THR A 322 -18.82 -0.57 4.84
C THR A 322 -18.43 0.24 3.61
N SER A 323 -17.50 1.20 3.77
CA SER A 323 -17.05 2.07 2.66
C SER A 323 -16.24 1.30 1.62
N CYS A 324 -15.52 0.27 2.06
CA CYS A 324 -14.79 -0.68 1.25
C CYS A 324 -14.66 -2.02 2.00
N SER A 325 -13.89 -2.95 1.45
CA SER A 325 -13.56 -4.22 2.09
C SER A 325 -12.91 -4.03 3.46
N LEU A 326 -13.34 -4.80 4.47
CA LEU A 326 -12.69 -4.87 5.79
C LEU A 326 -11.32 -5.59 5.76
N LEU A 327 -10.87 -6.06 4.60
CA LEU A 327 -9.52 -6.59 4.37
C LEU A 327 -8.42 -5.61 4.80
N HIS A 328 -8.71 -4.30 4.76
CA HIS A 328 -7.75 -3.23 5.01
C HIS A 328 -7.60 -2.83 6.47
N VAL A 329 -8.37 -3.45 7.37
CA VAL A 329 -8.26 -3.27 8.83
C VAL A 329 -7.93 -4.59 9.52
N PRO A 330 -7.36 -4.57 10.74
CA PRO A 330 -7.09 -5.79 11.49
C PRO A 330 -8.37 -6.56 11.84
N TYR A 331 -8.21 -7.81 12.27
CA TYR A 331 -9.33 -8.73 12.49
C TYR A 331 -10.22 -8.34 13.68
N SER A 332 -9.64 -8.23 14.89
CA SER A 332 -10.39 -7.90 16.12
C SER A 332 -9.49 -7.31 17.20
N THR A 333 -10.06 -6.38 17.97
CA THR A 333 -9.41 -5.78 19.16
C THR A 333 -9.28 -6.76 20.33
N GLU A 334 -10.01 -7.88 20.35
CA GLU A 334 -9.96 -8.91 21.40
C GLU A 334 -8.54 -9.47 21.64
N PHE A 335 -7.66 -9.38 20.64
CA PHE A 335 -6.29 -9.89 20.71
C PHE A 335 -5.26 -8.83 21.13
N GLU A 336 -5.69 -7.64 21.52
CA GLU A 336 -4.84 -6.51 21.91
C GLU A 336 -4.71 -6.41 23.44
N SER A 337 -3.94 -7.31 24.06
CA SER A 337 -3.81 -7.38 25.53
C SER A 337 -2.83 -6.36 26.14
N LYS A 338 -2.00 -5.69 25.32
CA LYS A 338 -0.97 -4.75 25.81
C LYS A 338 -1.39 -3.27 25.70
N LEU A 339 -2.45 -2.97 24.93
CA LEU A 339 -2.98 -1.63 24.85
C LEU A 339 -3.85 -1.32 26.07
N ASP A 340 -3.70 -0.13 26.63
CA ASP A 340 -4.57 0.35 27.67
C ASP A 340 -6.02 0.41 27.20
N SER A 341 -6.93 -0.03 28.04
CA SER A 341 -8.36 -0.14 27.71
C SER A 341 -9.00 1.20 27.35
N SER A 342 -8.45 2.33 27.79
CA SER A 342 -8.93 3.66 27.43
C SER A 342 -8.74 4.00 25.95
N TYR A 343 -7.64 3.48 25.34
CA TYR A 343 -7.40 3.59 23.91
C TYR A 343 -8.16 2.53 23.14
N LEU A 344 -8.14 1.29 23.63
CA LEU A 344 -8.67 0.14 22.92
C LEU A 344 -10.16 0.28 22.60
N LYS A 345 -10.95 0.88 23.48
CA LYS A 345 -12.38 1.18 23.29
C LYS A 345 -12.66 2.14 22.12
N LEU A 346 -11.67 2.88 21.68
CA LEU A 346 -11.77 3.83 20.57
C LEU A 346 -11.27 3.25 19.24
N PHE A 347 -10.88 1.96 19.25
CA PHE A 347 -10.51 1.24 18.05
C PHE A 347 -11.61 0.26 17.65
N SER A 348 -11.82 0.18 16.35
CA SER A 348 -12.81 -0.66 15.71
C SER A 348 -12.14 -1.37 14.54
N PHE A 349 -11.81 -2.67 14.75
CA PHE A 349 -11.28 -3.55 13.72
C PHE A 349 -12.43 -4.23 12.98
N ALA A 350 -12.17 -5.20 12.12
CA ALA A 350 -13.23 -5.78 11.28
C ALA A 350 -14.42 -6.31 12.08
N LYS A 351 -14.17 -7.04 13.16
CA LYS A 351 -15.25 -7.61 14.01
C LYS A 351 -16.05 -6.52 14.71
N GLU A 352 -15.38 -5.49 15.24
CA GLU A 352 -16.03 -4.36 15.91
C GLU A 352 -16.84 -3.50 14.90
N LYS A 353 -16.42 -3.41 13.64
CA LYS A 353 -17.17 -2.72 12.57
C LYS A 353 -18.48 -3.44 12.21
N LEU A 354 -18.53 -4.77 12.36
CA LEU A 354 -19.80 -5.49 12.27
C LEU A 354 -20.77 -5.05 13.38
N GLN A 355 -20.26 -4.84 14.59
CA GLN A 355 -21.07 -4.35 15.71
C GLN A 355 -21.56 -2.91 15.47
N GLU A 356 -20.72 -2.04 14.91
CA GLU A 356 -21.12 -0.67 14.53
C GLU A 356 -22.30 -0.65 13.54
N LEU A 357 -22.27 -1.53 12.53
CA LEU A 357 -23.38 -1.68 11.58
C LEU A 357 -24.67 -2.16 12.28
N LYS A 358 -24.55 -3.08 13.23
CA LYS A 358 -25.68 -3.56 14.03
C LYS A 358 -26.23 -2.44 14.91
N ASP A 359 -25.37 -1.71 15.60
CA ASP A 359 -25.75 -0.61 16.49
C ASP A 359 -26.48 0.50 15.72
N LEU A 360 -25.95 0.92 14.57
CA LEU A 360 -26.60 1.92 13.71
C LEU A 360 -27.98 1.43 13.23
N LYS A 361 -28.10 0.17 12.84
CA LYS A 361 -29.37 -0.43 12.46
C LYS A 361 -30.39 -0.39 13.62
N GLU A 362 -29.97 -0.66 14.83
CA GLU A 362 -30.81 -0.63 16.03
C GLU A 362 -31.20 0.80 16.37
N ILE A 363 -30.28 1.75 16.38
CA ILE A 363 -30.54 3.16 16.65
C ILE A 363 -31.55 3.75 15.65
N LEU A 364 -31.41 3.44 14.36
CA LEU A 364 -32.32 3.92 13.32
C LEU A 364 -33.76 3.32 13.42
N ASN A 365 -33.91 2.15 14.03
CA ASN A 365 -35.21 1.52 14.26
C ASN A 365 -35.86 1.95 15.59
N SER A 366 -35.14 2.70 16.43
CA SER A 366 -35.63 3.17 17.75
C SER A 366 -35.72 4.70 17.81
N SER A 367 -34.75 5.35 18.43
CA SER A 367 -34.61 6.81 18.51
C SER A 367 -33.21 7.23 18.87
N GLU A 368 -32.89 8.53 18.77
CA GLU A 368 -31.61 9.11 19.23
C GLU A 368 -31.44 9.03 20.77
N GLU A 369 -32.46 8.68 21.51
CA GLU A 369 -32.38 8.40 22.96
C GLU A 369 -31.86 6.98 23.26
N ASN A 370 -31.60 6.17 22.21
CA ASN A 370 -31.07 4.83 22.33
C ASN A 370 -29.78 4.78 23.19
N PRO A 371 -29.67 3.85 24.16
CA PRO A 371 -28.46 3.71 24.99
C PRO A 371 -27.18 3.55 24.22
N LEU A 372 -27.19 2.85 23.06
CA LEU A 372 -26.01 2.65 22.21
C LEU A 372 -25.49 3.98 21.63
N PHE A 373 -26.42 4.85 21.20
CA PHE A 373 -26.07 6.19 20.74
C PHE A 373 -25.44 7.02 21.86
N ARG A 374 -26.06 7.05 23.05
CA ARG A 374 -25.52 7.76 24.21
C ARG A 374 -24.13 7.26 24.61
N ALA A 375 -23.96 5.92 24.64
CA ALA A 375 -22.68 5.31 24.99
C ALA A 375 -21.58 5.68 23.99
N ASN A 376 -21.88 5.70 22.67
CA ASN A 376 -20.94 6.12 21.65
C ASN A 376 -20.56 7.61 21.80
N GLN A 377 -21.53 8.50 22.03
CA GLN A 377 -21.26 9.91 22.22
C GLN A 377 -20.48 10.19 23.52
N GLU A 378 -20.76 9.44 24.59
CA GLU A 378 -20.01 9.52 25.86
C GLU A 378 -18.56 9.04 25.66
N LEU A 379 -18.36 7.94 24.96
CA LEU A 379 -17.04 7.42 24.60
C LEU A 379 -16.21 8.46 23.82
N LEU A 380 -16.82 9.10 22.82
CA LEU A 380 -16.16 10.09 21.98
C LEU A 380 -15.91 11.44 22.67
N LYS A 381 -16.59 11.74 23.76
CA LYS A 381 -16.31 12.92 24.62
C LYS A 381 -15.14 12.66 25.58
N ASN A 382 -14.96 11.42 26.02
CA ASN A 382 -13.98 11.04 27.05
C ASN A 382 -12.75 10.37 26.43
N ILE A 383 -12.22 10.93 25.33
CA ILE A 383 -11.01 10.43 24.68
C ILE A 383 -9.77 10.77 25.53
N PRO A 384 -8.79 9.85 25.65
CA PRO A 384 -7.48 10.15 26.24
C PRO A 384 -6.83 11.35 25.55
N GLU A 385 -5.99 12.08 26.29
CA GLU A 385 -5.34 13.29 25.79
C GLU A 385 -4.59 13.01 24.46
N ARG A 386 -4.96 13.79 23.45
CA ARG A 386 -4.38 13.73 22.10
C ARG A 386 -3.57 14.97 21.74
N LEU A 387 -3.80 16.05 22.47
CA LEU A 387 -3.32 17.37 22.10
C LEU A 387 -2.05 17.72 22.88
N ASP A 388 -1.12 18.35 22.22
CA ASP A 388 0.11 18.89 22.80
C ASP A 388 0.23 20.37 22.41
N GLU A 389 0.03 21.26 23.38
CA GLU A 389 0.05 22.71 23.14
C GLU A 389 1.38 23.20 22.56
N LYS A 390 2.50 22.49 22.83
CA LYS A 390 3.81 22.82 22.24
C LYS A 390 3.83 22.51 20.75
N VAL A 391 3.24 21.38 20.35
CA VAL A 391 3.13 21.00 18.93
C VAL A 391 2.26 22.01 18.19
N LYS A 392 1.09 22.35 18.74
CA LYS A 392 0.20 23.38 18.16
C LYS A 392 0.88 24.74 18.03
N ALA A 393 1.60 25.15 19.06
CA ALA A 393 2.34 26.41 19.01
C ALA A 393 3.42 26.40 17.90
N ARG A 394 4.13 25.28 17.71
CA ARG A 394 5.11 25.13 16.63
C ARG A 394 4.45 25.20 15.26
N LEU A 395 3.35 24.50 15.05
CA LEU A 395 2.60 24.56 13.78
C LEU A 395 2.13 25.98 13.47
N LYS A 396 1.57 26.67 14.46
CA LYS A 396 1.10 28.05 14.30
C LYS A 396 2.24 29.05 14.01
N ALA A 397 3.44 28.74 14.45
CA ALA A 397 4.62 29.58 14.23
C ALA A 397 5.24 29.39 12.82
N LEU A 398 4.83 28.37 12.06
CA LEU A 398 5.35 28.11 10.72
C LEU A 398 5.08 29.29 9.78
N LYS A 399 6.09 29.63 9.00
CA LYS A 399 6.07 30.68 7.98
C LYS A 399 6.41 30.07 6.62
N LYS A 400 6.14 30.80 5.55
CA LYS A 400 6.44 30.36 4.18
C LYS A 400 7.91 30.01 3.99
N GLU A 401 8.79 30.75 4.64
CA GLU A 401 10.25 30.54 4.59
C GLU A 401 10.68 29.19 5.19
N ASP A 402 9.90 28.63 6.12
CA ASP A 402 10.20 27.33 6.73
C ASP A 402 10.04 26.15 5.76
N PHE A 403 9.40 26.37 4.62
CA PHE A 403 9.18 25.40 3.56
C PHE A 403 10.12 25.61 2.36
N THR A 404 11.10 26.52 2.48
CA THR A 404 11.98 26.89 1.38
C THR A 404 13.45 26.76 1.80
N ARG A 405 14.22 26.02 1.04
CA ARG A 405 15.66 25.91 1.28
C ARG A 405 16.43 27.00 0.54
N THR A 406 17.37 27.61 1.23
CA THR A 406 18.25 28.66 0.67
C THR A 406 19.70 28.32 0.92
N PRO A 407 20.61 28.67 -0.04
CA PRO A 407 20.36 29.24 -1.37
C PRO A 407 19.75 28.21 -2.35
N SER A 408 19.56 28.59 -3.61
CA SER A 408 19.01 27.72 -4.65
C SER A 408 19.82 26.44 -4.85
N PHE A 409 19.21 25.37 -5.39
CA PHE A 409 19.90 24.11 -5.69
C PHE A 409 21.19 24.32 -6.49
N LYS A 410 21.16 25.18 -7.51
CA LYS A 410 22.34 25.46 -8.36
C LYS A 410 23.54 25.99 -7.55
N GLU A 411 23.29 26.86 -6.58
CA GLU A 411 24.30 27.41 -5.70
C GLU A 411 24.75 26.39 -4.65
N ARG A 412 23.79 25.61 -4.08
CA ARG A 412 24.11 24.54 -3.13
C ARG A 412 25.01 23.48 -3.75
N ALA A 413 24.70 23.03 -4.97
CA ALA A 413 25.47 22.02 -5.68
C ALA A 413 26.96 22.40 -5.82
N LEU A 414 27.28 23.68 -6.10
CA LEU A 414 28.65 24.17 -6.15
C LEU A 414 29.33 24.13 -4.78
N ILE A 415 28.65 24.60 -3.74
CA ILE A 415 29.14 24.57 -2.35
C ILE A 415 29.38 23.13 -1.87
N GLN A 416 28.46 22.23 -2.18
CA GLN A 416 28.54 20.81 -1.78
C GLN A 416 29.67 20.10 -2.53
N LYS A 417 29.86 20.36 -3.82
CA LYS A 417 30.95 19.80 -4.62
C LYS A 417 32.32 20.17 -4.02
N GLU A 418 32.51 21.43 -3.65
CA GLU A 418 33.74 21.91 -3.01
C GLU A 418 33.93 21.32 -1.60
N PHE A 419 32.87 21.23 -0.83
CA PHE A 419 32.89 20.76 0.56
C PHE A 419 33.06 19.25 0.69
N LEU A 420 32.32 18.45 -0.10
CA LEU A 420 32.30 16.99 -0.02
C LEU A 420 33.48 16.35 -0.75
N LYS A 421 33.98 16.98 -1.84
CA LYS A 421 35.09 16.51 -2.67
C LYS A 421 34.96 15.06 -3.15
N LEU A 422 33.73 14.65 -3.48
CA LEU A 422 33.46 13.34 -4.02
C LEU A 422 33.97 13.21 -5.47
N PRO A 423 34.36 12.02 -5.91
CA PRO A 423 34.72 11.78 -7.30
C PRO A 423 33.49 11.90 -8.22
N LEU A 424 33.70 11.95 -9.53
CA LEU A 424 32.64 11.81 -10.51
C LEU A 424 31.95 10.44 -10.34
N LEU A 425 30.64 10.36 -10.57
CA LEU A 425 29.85 9.14 -10.41
C LEU A 425 30.00 8.54 -9.00
N PRO A 426 29.73 9.26 -7.89
CA PRO A 426 29.97 8.75 -6.56
C PRO A 426 29.20 7.43 -6.32
N THR A 427 29.86 6.44 -5.72
CA THR A 427 29.26 5.14 -5.40
C THR A 427 28.72 5.13 -3.98
N THR A 428 27.52 4.59 -3.79
CA THR A 428 26.86 4.46 -2.48
C THR A 428 25.85 3.33 -2.49
N THR A 429 25.22 3.05 -1.32
CA THR A 429 24.02 2.21 -1.20
C THR A 429 22.84 3.03 -0.70
N ILE A 430 21.65 2.43 -0.70
CA ILE A 430 20.42 3.15 -0.29
C ILE A 430 20.33 3.28 1.24
N GLY A 431 20.72 2.25 2.02
CA GLY A 431 20.71 2.36 3.50
C GLY A 431 20.86 1.03 4.21
N SER A 432 19.89 0.15 4.07
CA SER A 432 19.89 -1.13 4.79
C SER A 432 20.87 -2.14 4.19
N PHE A 433 21.53 -2.90 5.09
CA PHE A 433 22.32 -4.09 4.77
C PHE A 433 21.57 -5.37 5.19
N PRO A 434 22.07 -6.57 4.83
CA PRO A 434 21.38 -7.83 5.11
C PRO A 434 20.98 -8.00 6.58
N GLN A 435 19.71 -8.28 6.82
CA GLN A 435 19.14 -8.57 8.14
C GLN A 435 19.23 -10.07 8.43
N SER A 436 20.39 -10.51 8.87
CA SER A 436 20.67 -11.90 9.22
C SER A 436 19.80 -12.44 10.37
N ALA A 437 19.80 -13.75 10.60
CA ALA A 437 18.98 -14.38 11.63
C ALA A 437 19.33 -13.89 13.05
N ASP A 438 20.61 -13.65 13.33
CA ASP A 438 21.11 -13.15 14.59
C ASP A 438 20.65 -11.70 14.86
N VAL A 439 20.65 -10.82 13.87
CA VAL A 439 20.09 -9.45 13.96
C VAL A 439 18.62 -9.48 14.32
N ARG A 440 17.84 -10.33 13.64
CA ARG A 440 16.40 -10.48 13.93
C ARG A 440 16.15 -11.05 15.32
N SER A 441 16.94 -12.06 15.73
CA SER A 441 16.84 -12.68 17.06
C SER A 441 17.22 -11.72 18.18
N ASN A 442 18.28 -10.92 18.00
CA ASN A 442 18.71 -9.90 18.95
C ASN A 442 17.61 -8.83 19.17
N ARG A 443 17.00 -8.33 18.09
CA ARG A 443 15.90 -7.38 18.16
C ARG A 443 14.67 -7.96 18.88
N LEU A 444 14.33 -9.22 18.56
CA LEU A 444 13.22 -9.91 19.22
C LEU A 444 13.49 -10.12 20.71
N ALA A 445 14.71 -10.53 21.08
CA ALA A 445 15.10 -10.72 22.46
C ALA A 445 15.02 -9.41 23.25
N PHE A 446 15.43 -8.29 22.65
CA PHE A 446 15.29 -6.96 23.27
C PHE A 446 13.82 -6.55 23.43
N LYS A 447 12.96 -6.72 22.40
CA LYS A 447 11.51 -6.47 22.50
C LYS A 447 10.81 -7.35 23.55
N GLN A 448 11.38 -8.52 23.85
CA GLN A 448 10.89 -9.44 24.89
C GLN A 448 11.56 -9.23 26.25
N GLU A 449 12.37 -8.18 26.42
CA GLU A 449 13.10 -7.86 27.65
C GLU A 449 14.04 -8.98 28.14
N LYS A 450 14.47 -9.86 27.22
CA LYS A 450 15.40 -10.97 27.50
C LYS A 450 16.87 -10.54 27.55
N ILE A 451 17.19 -9.39 26.96
CA ILE A 451 18.52 -8.79 26.96
C ILE A 451 18.43 -7.33 27.40
N SER A 452 19.50 -6.81 28.00
CA SER A 452 19.59 -5.41 28.40
C SER A 452 19.73 -4.47 27.21
N ALA A 453 19.39 -3.20 27.41
CA ALA A 453 19.60 -2.15 26.39
C ALA A 453 21.10 -2.00 26.05
N GLN A 454 22.00 -2.23 27.00
CA GLN A 454 23.44 -2.23 26.76
C GLN A 454 23.85 -3.35 25.80
N ASN A 455 23.47 -4.60 26.08
CA ASN A 455 23.79 -5.74 25.22
C ASN A 455 23.21 -5.57 23.80
N TYR A 456 21.99 -5.04 23.70
CA TYR A 456 21.36 -4.72 22.42
C TYR A 456 22.15 -3.67 21.63
N THR A 457 22.62 -2.62 22.33
CA THR A 457 23.40 -1.53 21.72
C THR A 457 24.77 -2.04 21.25
N GLU A 458 25.49 -2.77 22.10
CA GLU A 458 26.80 -3.34 21.78
C GLU A 458 26.75 -4.29 20.59
N PHE A 459 25.73 -5.14 20.51
CA PHE A 459 25.51 -6.03 19.37
C PHE A 459 25.31 -5.24 18.06
N ASN A 460 24.44 -4.23 18.07
CA ASN A 460 24.21 -3.40 16.87
C ASN A 460 25.45 -2.60 16.49
N GLN A 461 26.21 -2.08 17.46
CA GLN A 461 27.47 -1.40 17.19
C GLN A 461 28.49 -2.34 16.53
N GLN A 462 28.55 -3.60 16.95
CA GLN A 462 29.41 -4.59 16.30
C GLN A 462 28.99 -4.83 14.85
N LYS A 463 27.67 -4.96 14.57
CA LYS A 463 27.15 -5.10 13.21
C LYS A 463 27.42 -3.87 12.34
N ILE A 464 27.30 -2.68 12.89
CA ILE A 464 27.65 -1.44 12.20
C ILE A 464 29.13 -1.42 11.86
N LYS A 465 30.01 -1.82 12.78
CA LYS A 465 31.47 -1.89 12.56
C LYS A 465 31.80 -2.86 11.40
N GLU A 466 31.23 -4.06 11.42
CA GLU A 466 31.39 -5.05 10.34
C GLU A 466 30.90 -4.48 9.00
N CYS A 467 29.74 -3.81 8.99
CA CYS A 467 29.17 -3.20 7.80
C CYS A 467 30.05 -2.07 7.22
N ILE A 468 30.58 -1.19 8.06
CA ILE A 468 31.49 -0.10 7.63
C ILE A 468 32.76 -0.70 7.05
N GLN A 469 33.37 -1.69 7.72
CA GLN A 469 34.57 -2.37 7.24
C GLN A 469 34.36 -3.00 5.86
N ILE A 470 33.25 -3.71 5.65
CA ILE A 470 32.88 -4.31 4.34
C ILE A 470 32.80 -3.22 3.26
N GLN A 471 32.16 -2.10 3.54
CA GLN A 471 32.00 -1.01 2.58
C GLN A 471 33.36 -0.32 2.27
N GLU A 472 34.24 -0.19 3.24
CA GLU A 472 35.61 0.32 3.02
C GLU A 472 36.46 -0.63 2.17
N GLU A 473 36.40 -1.95 2.43
CA GLU A 473 37.08 -2.98 1.64
C GLU A 473 36.56 -3.07 0.20
N ILE A 474 35.27 -2.72 -0.02
CA ILE A 474 34.66 -2.61 -1.35
C ILE A 474 35.04 -1.30 -2.04
N GLU A 475 35.55 -0.32 -1.29
CA GLU A 475 35.91 1.02 -1.76
C GLU A 475 34.72 1.89 -2.19
N LEU A 476 33.54 1.73 -1.57
CA LEU A 476 32.44 2.68 -1.76
C LEU A 476 32.87 4.10 -1.38
N ASP A 477 32.39 5.11 -2.11
CA ASP A 477 32.75 6.53 -1.86
C ASP A 477 31.96 7.11 -0.67
N VAL A 478 30.68 6.77 -0.54
CA VAL A 478 29.81 7.21 0.55
C VAL A 478 29.17 5.98 1.21
N LEU A 479 29.28 5.89 2.52
CA LEU A 479 28.90 4.73 3.31
C LEU A 479 27.56 4.92 4.00
N VAL A 480 27.01 3.82 4.52
CA VAL A 480 25.79 3.79 5.35
C VAL A 480 26.03 2.92 6.58
N HIS A 481 25.26 3.12 7.68
CA HIS A 481 25.41 2.32 8.90
C HIS A 481 24.74 0.94 8.85
N GLY A 482 23.91 0.66 7.82
CA GLY A 482 23.29 -0.65 7.58
C GLY A 482 21.94 -0.91 8.22
N GLU A 483 21.45 -0.02 9.08
CA GLU A 483 20.09 -0.03 9.67
C GLU A 483 19.73 -1.28 10.51
N PHE A 484 20.69 -1.83 11.25
CA PHE A 484 20.50 -3.06 12.04
C PHE A 484 19.50 -2.92 13.20
N GLU A 485 19.31 -1.71 13.69
CA GLU A 485 18.35 -1.37 14.74
C GLU A 485 16.90 -1.38 14.27
N ARG A 486 16.64 -1.33 12.94
CA ARG A 486 15.31 -1.13 12.36
C ARG A 486 14.68 -2.44 11.92
N ASN A 487 13.48 -2.71 12.44
CA ASN A 487 12.62 -3.77 11.90
C ASN A 487 11.93 -3.32 10.62
N ASP A 488 11.32 -2.14 10.67
CA ASP A 488 10.59 -1.49 9.58
C ASP A 488 10.90 0.00 9.62
N MET A 489 10.89 0.66 8.46
CA MET A 489 11.26 2.06 8.35
C MET A 489 10.21 3.02 8.95
N VAL A 490 8.96 2.59 9.16
CA VAL A 490 7.90 3.40 9.78
C VAL A 490 7.69 3.02 11.23
N GLU A 491 7.63 1.71 11.55
CA GLU A 491 7.52 1.22 12.94
C GLU A 491 8.64 1.78 13.82
N TYR A 492 9.90 1.75 13.36
CA TYR A 492 11.04 2.25 14.11
C TYR A 492 10.92 3.74 14.47
N PHE A 493 10.54 4.59 13.51
CA PHE A 493 10.37 6.02 13.78
C PHE A 493 9.17 6.28 14.68
N GLY A 494 8.04 5.63 14.44
CA GLY A 494 6.85 5.75 15.30
C GLY A 494 7.14 5.35 16.76
N GLU A 495 7.90 4.25 16.99
CA GLU A 495 8.31 3.82 18.36
C GLU A 495 9.15 4.87 19.10
N ASN A 496 9.79 5.80 18.38
CA ASN A 496 10.63 6.85 18.95
C ASN A 496 9.96 8.25 18.91
N LEU A 497 8.72 8.35 18.47
CA LEU A 497 7.94 9.58 18.44
C LEU A 497 6.77 9.50 19.44
N LYS A 498 6.51 10.59 20.16
CA LYS A 498 5.28 10.75 20.93
C LYS A 498 4.09 10.86 19.96
N GLY A 499 2.94 10.40 20.37
CA GLY A 499 1.70 10.46 19.58
C GLY A 499 1.39 9.20 18.79
N PHE A 500 2.26 8.19 18.82
CA PHE A 500 2.05 6.87 18.20
C PHE A 500 1.64 5.81 19.22
N LEU A 501 0.79 4.89 18.77
CA LEU A 501 0.45 3.65 19.49
C LEU A 501 0.76 2.45 18.59
N PHE A 502 1.00 1.30 19.24
CA PHE A 502 1.35 0.05 18.57
C PHE A 502 0.45 -1.07 19.02
N THR A 503 -0.15 -1.77 18.06
CA THR A 503 -0.96 -2.95 18.31
C THR A 503 -0.07 -4.18 18.50
N GLN A 504 -0.56 -5.17 19.21
CA GLN A 504 0.10 -6.46 19.36
C GLN A 504 -0.21 -7.38 18.16
N ASN A 505 -1.46 -7.44 17.77
CA ASN A 505 -1.98 -8.34 16.73
C ASN A 505 -2.75 -7.62 15.60
N GLY A 506 -2.53 -6.33 15.43
CA GLY A 506 -3.18 -5.49 14.41
C GLY A 506 -2.64 -5.75 12.99
N TRP A 507 -2.62 -7.02 12.57
CA TRP A 507 -2.10 -7.44 11.27
C TRP A 507 -3.08 -7.17 10.16
N VAL A 508 -2.58 -6.58 9.07
CA VAL A 508 -3.30 -6.34 7.82
C VAL A 508 -2.56 -7.04 6.68
N GLN A 509 -3.30 -7.65 5.77
CA GLN A 509 -2.71 -8.32 4.62
C GLN A 509 -2.19 -7.29 3.61
N SER A 510 -0.93 -7.49 3.16
CA SER A 510 -0.31 -6.67 2.10
C SER A 510 -0.42 -7.35 0.74
N TYR A 511 -0.08 -8.63 0.66
CA TYR A 511 -0.32 -9.51 -0.50
C TYR A 511 -0.04 -10.96 -0.09
N GLY A 512 -0.76 -11.91 -0.66
CA GLY A 512 -0.55 -13.33 -0.40
C GLY A 512 -0.40 -13.65 1.08
N THR A 513 0.75 -14.17 1.50
CA THR A 513 1.06 -14.49 2.90
C THR A 513 1.72 -13.32 3.65
N ARG A 514 2.08 -12.22 2.98
CA ARG A 514 2.70 -11.08 3.63
C ARG A 514 1.67 -10.23 4.37
N CYS A 515 1.91 -10.03 5.65
CA CYS A 515 1.15 -9.14 6.51
C CYS A 515 2.04 -8.03 7.06
N VAL A 516 1.46 -6.87 7.27
CA VAL A 516 2.08 -5.70 7.92
C VAL A 516 1.27 -5.33 9.16
N LYS A 517 1.87 -4.60 10.06
CA LYS A 517 1.23 -4.10 11.27
C LYS A 517 1.45 -2.60 11.36
N PRO A 518 0.58 -1.79 10.72
CA PRO A 518 0.76 -0.35 10.68
C PRO A 518 0.74 0.27 12.09
N PRO A 519 1.62 1.22 12.38
CA PRO A 519 1.50 2.07 13.56
C PRO A 519 0.20 2.87 13.55
N VAL A 520 -0.24 3.32 14.72
CA VAL A 520 -1.44 4.15 14.88
C VAL A 520 -1.02 5.55 15.31
N ILE A 521 -1.36 6.57 14.52
CA ILE A 521 -1.17 7.95 14.89
C ILE A 521 -2.36 8.34 15.75
N TRP A 522 -2.12 8.38 17.07
CA TRP A 522 -3.16 8.63 18.06
C TRP A 522 -3.29 10.11 18.42
N GLY A 523 -2.17 10.77 18.72
CA GLY A 523 -2.12 12.13 19.24
C GLY A 523 -1.19 13.04 18.45
N ASP A 524 -1.00 14.25 18.95
CA ASP A 524 -0.04 15.18 18.35
C ASP A 524 1.37 14.61 18.40
N VAL A 525 2.05 14.65 17.25
CA VAL A 525 3.33 13.99 17.06
C VAL A 525 4.47 14.93 17.41
N SER A 526 5.37 14.48 18.27
CA SER A 526 6.60 15.19 18.61
C SER A 526 7.77 14.25 18.88
N ARG A 527 8.97 14.74 18.65
CA ARG A 527 10.22 14.06 19.01
C ARG A 527 10.66 14.48 20.41
N THR A 528 10.86 13.54 21.30
CA THR A 528 11.28 13.80 22.70
C THR A 528 12.77 13.56 22.95
N LYS A 529 13.41 12.77 22.08
CA LYS A 529 14.84 12.42 22.15
C LYS A 529 15.39 12.14 20.76
N PRO A 530 16.71 12.21 20.54
CA PRO A 530 17.34 11.78 19.30
C PRO A 530 16.98 10.34 18.94
N ILE A 531 16.75 10.05 17.65
CA ILE A 531 16.28 8.76 17.14
C ILE A 531 17.44 7.96 16.54
N THR A 532 18.15 8.55 15.57
CA THR A 532 19.20 7.91 14.78
C THR A 532 20.59 8.46 15.07
N LEU A 533 20.66 9.59 15.76
CA LEU A 533 21.88 10.38 15.99
C LEU A 533 23.02 9.54 16.58
N ALA A 534 22.73 8.71 17.59
CA ALA A 534 23.75 7.88 18.23
C ALA A 534 24.37 6.86 17.28
N TRP A 535 23.54 6.22 16.46
CA TRP A 535 23.97 5.24 15.47
C TRP A 535 24.78 5.89 14.35
N SER A 536 24.32 7.02 13.83
CA SER A 536 25.00 7.78 12.76
C SER A 536 26.37 8.32 13.24
N LYS A 537 26.44 8.86 14.46
CA LYS A 537 27.71 9.31 15.04
C LYS A 537 28.67 8.16 15.24
N PHE A 538 28.21 7.04 15.76
CA PHE A 538 29.04 5.84 15.95
C PHE A 538 29.58 5.35 14.61
N ALA A 539 28.72 5.21 13.59
CA ALA A 539 29.15 4.78 12.26
C ALA A 539 30.16 5.75 11.64
N GLN A 540 29.92 7.07 11.73
CA GLN A 540 30.87 8.07 11.22
C GLN A 540 32.22 8.05 11.97
N SER A 541 32.26 7.68 13.24
CA SER A 541 33.50 7.58 14.02
C SER A 541 34.40 6.44 13.56
N LEU A 542 33.87 5.48 12.81
CA LEU A 542 34.60 4.30 12.33
C LEU A 542 35.30 4.52 10.99
N SER A 543 35.01 5.63 10.27
CA SER A 543 35.55 5.88 8.93
C SER A 543 35.88 7.35 8.71
N GLN A 544 36.91 7.58 7.87
CA GLN A 544 37.24 8.91 7.34
C GLN A 544 36.34 9.27 6.13
N LYS A 545 35.73 8.27 5.48
CA LYS A 545 34.76 8.50 4.42
C LYS A 545 33.45 9.03 5.02
N ILE A 546 32.62 9.63 4.16
CA ILE A 546 31.31 10.15 4.57
C ILE A 546 30.36 8.99 4.83
N VAL A 547 29.71 8.99 5.99
CA VAL A 547 28.62 8.08 6.32
C VAL A 547 27.31 8.86 6.29
N LYS A 548 26.32 8.39 5.51
CA LYS A 548 25.00 9.03 5.44
C LYS A 548 24.20 8.84 6.72
N GLY A 549 23.54 9.89 7.20
CA GLY A 549 22.43 9.79 8.13
C GLY A 549 21.17 9.33 7.37
N MET A 550 20.44 8.36 7.94
CA MET A 550 19.31 7.70 7.28
C MET A 550 18.01 7.94 8.02
N LEU A 551 17.01 8.53 7.35
CA LEU A 551 15.71 8.86 7.93
C LEU A 551 14.56 8.42 7.02
N THR A 552 13.36 8.29 7.59
CA THR A 552 12.12 8.15 6.82
C THR A 552 11.40 9.48 6.78
N GLY A 553 10.89 9.85 5.62
CA GLY A 553 10.18 11.09 5.39
C GLY A 553 8.76 11.10 5.99
N PRO A 554 8.20 12.29 6.24
CA PRO A 554 6.95 12.46 6.96
C PRO A 554 5.74 11.90 6.21
N VAL A 555 5.75 11.99 4.89
CA VAL A 555 4.65 11.49 4.06
C VAL A 555 4.61 9.97 4.08
N THR A 556 5.77 9.31 4.06
CA THR A 556 5.87 7.85 4.19
C THR A 556 5.43 7.38 5.57
N ILE A 557 5.84 8.07 6.64
CA ILE A 557 5.42 7.74 8.01
C ILE A 557 3.90 7.83 8.14
N LEU A 558 3.29 8.90 7.62
CA LEU A 558 1.83 9.05 7.61
C LEU A 558 1.15 7.91 6.82
N ASN A 559 1.58 7.70 5.58
CA ASN A 559 0.88 6.85 4.62
C ASN A 559 0.93 5.35 4.97
N TRP A 560 1.93 4.91 5.72
CA TRP A 560 2.05 3.54 6.19
C TRP A 560 1.61 3.36 7.66
N SER A 561 0.91 4.35 8.21
CA SER A 561 0.26 4.31 9.51
C SER A 561 -1.26 4.40 9.37
N PHE A 562 -2.00 4.07 10.43
CA PHE A 562 -3.41 4.44 10.55
C PHE A 562 -3.50 5.90 11.04
N PRO A 563 -3.90 6.85 10.18
CA PRO A 563 -3.93 8.26 10.54
C PRO A 563 -5.11 8.57 11.46
N ARG A 564 -4.94 9.53 12.35
CA ARG A 564 -6.04 10.09 13.15
C ARG A 564 -7.04 10.86 12.26
N GLU A 565 -8.31 10.90 12.66
CA GLU A 565 -9.40 11.47 11.85
C GLU A 565 -9.93 12.83 12.38
N ASP A 566 -9.39 13.33 13.49
CA ASP A 566 -9.82 14.56 14.13
C ASP A 566 -9.07 15.81 13.62
N ILE A 567 -7.96 15.63 12.92
CA ILE A 567 -7.23 16.69 12.20
C ILE A 567 -7.00 16.27 10.73
N SER A 568 -6.60 17.23 9.90
CA SER A 568 -6.32 16.95 8.49
C SER A 568 -5.03 16.11 8.32
N LEU A 569 -4.93 15.36 7.22
CA LEU A 569 -3.69 14.65 6.84
C LEU A 569 -2.52 15.64 6.70
N LYS A 570 -2.77 16.83 6.17
CA LYS A 570 -1.78 17.92 6.10
C LYS A 570 -1.22 18.25 7.48
N GLU A 571 -2.08 18.55 8.44
CA GLU A 571 -1.65 18.92 9.80
C GLU A 571 -0.90 17.76 10.47
N SER A 572 -1.39 16.54 10.34
CA SER A 572 -0.73 15.35 10.87
C SER A 572 0.67 15.17 10.26
N THR A 573 0.83 15.42 8.94
CA THR A 573 2.12 15.31 8.26
C THR A 573 3.09 16.42 8.65
N GLU A 574 2.60 17.65 8.83
CA GLU A 574 3.42 18.78 9.27
C GLU A 574 3.95 18.56 10.70
N GLN A 575 3.18 17.93 11.59
CA GLN A 575 3.65 17.53 12.92
C GLN A 575 4.81 16.51 12.81
N ILE A 576 4.66 15.48 11.99
CA ILE A 576 5.71 14.49 11.74
C ILE A 576 6.94 15.17 11.11
N ALA A 577 6.72 16.06 10.14
CA ALA A 577 7.80 16.79 9.49
C ALA A 577 8.63 17.64 10.48
N LEU A 578 8.00 18.32 11.41
CA LEU A 578 8.69 19.07 12.46
C LEU A 578 9.49 18.16 13.40
N ALA A 579 8.96 16.97 13.71
CA ALA A 579 9.67 16.00 14.54
C ALA A 579 10.90 15.42 13.83
N ILE A 580 10.80 15.11 12.52
CA ILE A 580 11.93 14.63 11.71
C ILE A 580 12.92 15.76 11.42
N ARG A 581 12.47 17.01 11.24
CA ARG A 581 13.34 18.19 11.10
C ARG A 581 14.28 18.33 12.30
N ASP A 582 13.79 18.10 13.52
CA ASP A 582 14.63 18.14 14.72
C ASP A 582 15.77 17.11 14.66
N GLU A 583 15.50 15.91 14.12
CA GLU A 583 16.53 14.89 13.91
C GLU A 583 17.53 15.29 12.81
N VAL A 584 17.07 15.86 11.73
CA VAL A 584 17.92 16.35 10.63
C VAL A 584 18.90 17.40 11.15
N LEU A 585 18.42 18.37 11.93
CA LEU A 585 19.25 19.44 12.49
C LEU A 585 20.27 18.89 13.52
N ASP A 586 19.89 17.91 14.31
CA ASP A 586 20.83 17.26 15.25
C ASP A 586 21.92 16.46 14.53
N LEU A 587 21.57 15.77 13.43
CA LEU A 587 22.54 15.08 12.59
C LEU A 587 23.53 16.07 11.95
N GLU A 588 23.05 17.18 11.39
CA GLU A 588 23.90 18.24 10.84
C GLU A 588 24.82 18.82 11.92
N ASN A 589 24.28 19.16 13.08
CA ASN A 589 25.04 19.72 14.21
C ASN A 589 26.13 18.75 14.73
N ALA A 590 25.87 17.44 14.59
CA ALA A 590 26.85 16.39 14.92
C ALA A 590 27.92 16.16 13.84
N GLY A 591 27.85 16.90 12.73
CA GLY A 591 28.83 16.84 11.64
C GLY A 591 28.52 15.82 10.53
N ILE A 592 27.32 15.24 10.49
CA ILE A 592 26.88 14.41 9.38
C ILE A 592 26.69 15.28 8.16
N LYS A 593 27.41 14.96 7.07
CA LYS A 593 27.52 15.82 5.87
C LYS A 593 26.44 15.51 4.82
N ILE A 594 25.94 14.27 4.79
CA ILE A 594 24.91 13.79 3.87
C ILE A 594 23.80 13.17 4.71
N ILE A 595 22.56 13.60 4.50
CA ILE A 595 21.39 13.10 5.20
C ILE A 595 20.37 12.65 4.16
N GLN A 596 19.98 11.38 4.20
CA GLN A 596 18.96 10.80 3.32
C GLN A 596 17.64 10.69 4.06
N ILE A 597 16.57 11.19 3.41
CA ILE A 597 15.21 11.21 3.94
C ILE A 597 14.33 10.52 2.91
N ASP A 598 13.95 9.28 3.16
CA ASP A 598 13.28 8.42 2.16
C ASP A 598 11.77 8.65 2.12
N GLU A 599 11.24 9.01 0.94
CA GLU A 599 9.81 9.17 0.67
C GLU A 599 9.27 8.07 -0.24
N ALA A 600 9.40 6.83 0.21
CA ALA A 600 8.99 5.64 -0.52
C ALA A 600 7.49 5.62 -0.88
N ALA A 601 6.64 6.22 -0.05
CA ALA A 601 5.18 6.18 -0.21
C ALA A 601 4.58 7.45 -0.85
N LEU A 602 5.39 8.41 -1.31
CA LEU A 602 4.87 9.66 -1.87
C LEU A 602 3.88 9.41 -3.02
N ARG A 603 4.29 8.66 -4.03
CA ARG A 603 3.44 8.36 -5.19
C ARG A 603 2.29 7.41 -4.88
N GLU A 604 2.50 6.52 -3.93
CA GLU A 604 1.53 5.46 -3.60
C GLU A 604 0.18 5.96 -3.09
N LYS A 605 0.14 7.17 -2.57
CA LYS A 605 -1.05 7.78 -1.96
C LYS A 605 -1.61 8.96 -2.76
N LEU A 606 -1.15 9.14 -4.00
CA LEU A 606 -1.82 10.05 -4.91
C LEU A 606 -3.32 9.72 -4.97
N PRO A 607 -4.19 10.71 -4.96
CA PRO A 607 -5.60 10.50 -5.25
C PRO A 607 -5.77 9.74 -6.58
N LEU A 608 -6.79 8.91 -6.68
CA LEU A 608 -7.02 8.08 -7.87
C LEU A 608 -7.32 8.93 -9.11
N ARG A 609 -7.84 10.14 -8.92
CA ARG A 609 -8.07 11.12 -9.99
C ARG A 609 -6.94 12.13 -10.07
N LYS A 610 -6.43 12.34 -11.28
CA LYS A 610 -5.38 13.34 -11.54
C LYS A 610 -5.81 14.76 -11.22
N SER A 611 -7.11 15.08 -11.47
CA SER A 611 -7.69 16.37 -11.11
C SER A 611 -7.57 16.73 -9.62
N ASP A 612 -7.47 15.73 -8.76
CA ASP A 612 -7.45 15.89 -7.31
C ASP A 612 -6.03 15.84 -6.72
N TRP A 613 -5.00 15.53 -7.54
CA TRP A 613 -3.61 15.34 -7.07
C TRP A 613 -3.06 16.55 -6.33
N HIS A 614 -3.22 17.75 -6.87
CA HIS A 614 -2.72 18.97 -6.26
C HIS A 614 -3.55 19.37 -5.06
N SER A 615 -4.83 19.64 -5.26
CA SER A 615 -5.71 20.17 -4.20
C SER A 615 -5.84 19.27 -2.97
N GLU A 616 -5.71 17.95 -3.17
CA GLU A 616 -5.96 17.00 -2.10
C GLU A 616 -4.70 16.37 -1.49
N TYR A 617 -3.56 16.46 -2.19
CA TYR A 617 -2.36 15.74 -1.75
C TYR A 617 -1.05 16.51 -1.98
N LEU A 618 -0.67 16.77 -3.23
CA LEU A 618 0.67 17.27 -3.57
C LEU A 618 0.93 18.66 -2.98
N ASP A 619 -0.09 19.52 -2.90
CA ASP A 619 0.03 20.88 -2.35
C ASP A 619 0.36 20.91 -0.85
N TRP A 620 0.26 19.78 -0.15
CA TRP A 620 0.74 19.69 1.23
C TRP A 620 1.85 18.65 1.41
N ALA A 621 1.88 17.58 0.63
CA ALA A 621 2.87 16.51 0.77
C ALA A 621 4.29 16.99 0.40
N ILE A 622 4.43 17.73 -0.71
CA ILE A 622 5.72 18.30 -1.13
C ILE A 622 6.23 19.35 -0.11
N PRO A 623 5.43 20.35 0.30
CA PRO A 623 5.86 21.27 1.36
C PRO A 623 6.22 20.57 2.68
N ALA A 624 5.53 19.52 3.07
CA ALA A 624 5.86 18.78 4.29
C ALA A 624 7.27 18.15 4.21
N PHE A 625 7.67 17.60 3.07
CA PHE A 625 9.03 17.14 2.86
C PHE A 625 10.04 18.30 2.91
N ASN A 626 9.73 19.43 2.25
CA ASN A 626 10.59 20.61 2.28
C ASN A 626 10.80 21.14 3.70
N LEU A 627 9.76 21.12 4.53
CA LEU A 627 9.84 21.52 5.94
C LEU A 627 10.90 20.72 6.71
N VAL A 628 11.09 19.44 6.40
CA VAL A 628 12.05 18.57 7.10
C VAL A 628 13.47 19.05 6.92
N HIS A 629 13.85 19.51 5.72
CA HIS A 629 15.25 19.81 5.39
C HIS A 629 15.56 21.29 5.13
N SER A 630 14.58 22.16 5.09
CA SER A 630 14.78 23.59 4.78
C SER A 630 15.69 24.32 5.77
N GLY A 631 15.83 23.81 6.99
CA GLY A 631 16.67 24.43 8.04
C GLY A 631 18.16 24.12 7.99
N VAL A 632 18.61 23.19 7.11
CA VAL A 632 20.04 22.82 7.04
C VAL A 632 20.86 23.84 6.25
N LYS A 633 22.14 23.88 6.54
CA LYS A 633 23.14 24.74 5.84
C LYS A 633 23.32 24.29 4.39
N ALA A 634 23.72 25.20 3.52
CA ALA A 634 23.96 24.94 2.10
C ALA A 634 24.94 23.78 1.81
N LYS A 635 25.93 23.58 2.67
CA LYS A 635 26.95 22.54 2.53
C LYS A 635 26.48 21.13 2.90
N THR A 636 25.38 20.99 3.64
CA THR A 636 24.78 19.69 4.00
C THR A 636 23.98 19.19 2.82
N GLN A 637 24.32 18.03 2.29
CA GLN A 637 23.63 17.45 1.13
C GLN A 637 22.45 16.59 1.59
N ILE A 638 21.29 16.83 0.99
CA ILE A 638 20.06 16.09 1.27
C ILE A 638 19.77 15.11 0.14
N HIS A 639 19.71 13.84 0.48
CA HIS A 639 19.28 12.76 -0.41
C HIS A 639 17.84 12.37 -0.12
N THR A 640 17.17 11.81 -1.11
CA THR A 640 15.93 11.07 -0.94
C THR A 640 15.95 9.82 -1.80
N HIS A 641 15.14 8.82 -1.43
CA HIS A 641 14.96 7.59 -2.20
C HIS A 641 13.48 7.34 -2.43
N MET A 642 13.16 6.94 -3.64
CA MET A 642 11.81 6.52 -4.04
C MET A 642 11.84 5.10 -4.55
N CYS A 643 11.09 4.22 -3.92
CA CYS A 643 10.85 2.87 -4.41
C CYS A 643 9.87 2.93 -5.59
N TYR A 644 10.02 1.98 -6.53
CA TYR A 644 9.20 1.85 -7.73
C TYR A 644 9.36 3.00 -8.75
N SER A 645 9.56 2.66 -10.03
CA SER A 645 10.09 3.56 -11.06
C SER A 645 9.05 4.28 -11.93
N GLU A 646 7.77 4.25 -11.58
CA GLU A 646 6.70 4.84 -12.42
C GLU A 646 6.26 6.23 -11.92
N PHE A 647 7.16 7.22 -11.86
CA PHE A 647 6.79 8.61 -11.49
C PHE A 647 6.98 9.64 -12.60
N SER A 648 6.97 9.20 -13.84
CA SER A 648 7.06 10.09 -15.00
C SER A 648 5.94 11.16 -15.02
N ASP A 649 4.84 10.88 -14.35
CA ASP A 649 3.65 11.74 -14.26
C ASP A 649 3.71 12.82 -13.17
N ILE A 650 4.70 12.75 -12.22
CA ILE A 650 4.88 13.72 -11.12
C ILE A 650 6.33 14.23 -11.01
N LEU A 651 7.09 14.22 -12.10
CA LEU A 651 8.51 14.64 -12.07
C LEU A 651 8.71 16.10 -11.66
N LYS A 652 7.78 17.00 -12.00
CA LYS A 652 7.83 18.40 -11.58
C LYS A 652 7.68 18.56 -10.07
N GLU A 653 6.81 17.76 -9.50
CA GLU A 653 6.53 17.73 -8.07
C GLU A 653 7.70 17.11 -7.31
N ILE A 654 8.35 16.09 -7.89
CA ILE A 654 9.57 15.50 -7.34
C ILE A 654 10.73 16.51 -7.36
N ASP A 655 10.90 17.27 -8.46
CA ASP A 655 11.90 18.35 -8.52
C ASP A 655 11.61 19.47 -7.50
N ALA A 656 10.32 19.72 -7.22
CA ALA A 656 9.87 20.68 -6.22
C ALA A 656 10.09 20.24 -4.76
N MET A 657 10.45 18.97 -4.50
CA MET A 657 10.92 18.51 -3.19
C MET A 657 12.25 19.14 -2.79
N ASP A 658 12.96 19.74 -3.73
CA ASP A 658 14.22 20.47 -3.53
C ASP A 658 15.30 19.68 -2.76
N ALA A 659 15.31 18.34 -2.92
CA ALA A 659 16.41 17.49 -2.51
C ALA A 659 17.64 17.75 -3.39
N ASP A 660 18.84 17.44 -2.91
CA ASP A 660 20.07 17.60 -3.71
C ASP A 660 20.34 16.36 -4.57
N VAL A 661 19.98 15.17 -4.09
CA VAL A 661 20.14 13.91 -4.82
C VAL A 661 18.89 13.05 -4.67
N ILE A 662 18.38 12.48 -5.75
CA ILE A 662 17.23 11.56 -5.74
C ILE A 662 17.65 10.23 -6.33
N SER A 663 17.56 9.15 -5.54
CA SER A 663 17.74 7.79 -6.02
C SER A 663 16.40 7.08 -6.24
N PHE A 664 16.36 6.18 -7.21
CA PHE A 664 15.16 5.43 -7.57
C PHE A 664 15.49 4.09 -8.24
N GLU A 665 14.53 3.17 -8.17
CA GLU A 665 14.62 1.89 -8.86
C GLU A 665 14.52 2.10 -10.39
N ALA A 666 15.47 1.61 -11.15
CA ALA A 666 15.52 1.81 -12.60
C ALA A 666 15.85 0.54 -13.40
N SER A 667 16.40 -0.49 -12.77
CA SER A 667 16.92 -1.67 -13.48
C SER A 667 15.82 -2.46 -14.18
N ARG A 668 14.64 -2.61 -13.58
CA ARG A 668 13.51 -3.35 -14.16
C ARG A 668 12.79 -2.62 -15.27
N SER A 669 12.83 -1.30 -15.28
CA SER A 669 12.19 -0.46 -16.32
C SER A 669 13.07 -0.20 -17.52
N ASN A 670 14.21 -0.88 -17.61
CA ASN A 670 15.22 -0.66 -18.65
C ASN A 670 15.60 0.82 -18.81
N LEU A 671 15.67 1.55 -17.69
CA LEU A 671 16.04 2.97 -17.62
C LEU A 671 15.07 3.91 -18.40
N SER A 672 13.83 3.52 -18.63
CA SER A 672 12.85 4.33 -19.39
C SER A 672 12.59 5.69 -18.75
N LEU A 673 12.63 5.80 -17.42
CA LEU A 673 12.45 7.04 -16.68
C LEU A 673 13.51 8.11 -17.07
N LEU A 674 14.73 7.70 -17.44
CA LEU A 674 15.81 8.64 -17.79
C LEU A 674 15.49 9.48 -19.04
N ASP A 675 14.73 8.94 -19.98
CA ASP A 675 14.28 9.70 -21.16
C ASP A 675 13.33 10.82 -20.76
N THR A 676 12.46 10.55 -19.79
CA THR A 676 11.53 11.54 -19.26
C THR A 676 12.27 12.61 -18.44
N LEU A 677 13.25 12.23 -17.60
CA LEU A 677 14.10 13.17 -16.85
C LEU A 677 14.82 14.13 -17.80
N LYS A 678 15.38 13.61 -18.88
CA LYS A 678 16.02 14.42 -19.93
C LYS A 678 15.03 15.38 -20.58
N ALA A 679 13.85 14.90 -20.93
CA ALA A 679 12.82 15.71 -21.61
C ALA A 679 12.30 16.87 -20.75
N VAL A 680 12.21 16.71 -19.41
CA VAL A 680 11.76 17.77 -18.50
C VAL A 680 12.90 18.65 -17.97
N HIS A 681 14.14 18.44 -18.43
CA HIS A 681 15.33 19.14 -17.94
C HIS A 681 15.47 19.08 -16.41
N PHE A 682 15.33 17.88 -15.86
CA PHE A 682 15.43 17.63 -14.43
C PHE A 682 16.78 18.12 -13.88
N LYS A 683 16.75 18.90 -12.80
CA LYS A 683 17.93 19.65 -12.34
C LYS A 683 18.70 18.95 -11.24
N THR A 684 17.99 18.21 -10.37
CA THR A 684 18.54 17.52 -9.20
C THR A 684 19.49 16.40 -9.62
N GLU A 685 20.54 16.12 -8.84
CA GLU A 685 21.38 14.95 -9.07
C GLU A 685 20.57 13.66 -8.87
N VAL A 686 20.90 12.62 -9.63
CA VAL A 686 20.11 11.37 -9.65
C VAL A 686 20.97 10.13 -9.45
N GLY A 687 20.44 9.18 -8.69
CA GLY A 687 21.00 7.85 -8.49
C GLY A 687 20.06 6.78 -9.05
N PRO A 688 20.00 6.57 -10.38
CA PRO A 688 19.22 5.47 -10.93
C PRO A 688 19.87 4.14 -10.54
N GLY A 689 19.09 3.20 -10.02
CA GLY A 689 19.60 1.90 -9.64
C GLY A 689 20.19 1.15 -10.83
N VAL A 690 21.41 0.64 -10.67
CA VAL A 690 22.14 -0.04 -11.75
C VAL A 690 21.95 -1.55 -11.77
N TYR A 691 21.38 -2.13 -10.72
CA TYR A 691 20.98 -3.55 -10.68
C TYR A 691 19.83 -3.82 -9.72
N ASP A 692 19.07 -4.87 -10.04
CA ASP A 692 17.91 -5.34 -9.27
C ASP A 692 18.34 -6.09 -8.00
N ILE A 693 17.98 -5.55 -6.85
CA ILE A 693 18.25 -6.18 -5.54
C ILE A 693 17.23 -7.28 -5.17
N HIS A 694 16.14 -7.41 -5.90
CA HIS A 694 15.12 -8.43 -5.62
C HIS A 694 15.49 -9.80 -6.18
N SER A 695 16.50 -9.86 -7.06
CA SER A 695 17.09 -11.10 -7.59
C SER A 695 18.34 -11.49 -6.77
N PRO A 696 18.56 -12.78 -6.49
CA PRO A 696 19.81 -13.26 -5.88
C PRO A 696 21.00 -13.24 -6.85
N ARG A 697 20.76 -12.92 -8.12
CA ARG A 697 21.77 -12.89 -9.17
C ARG A 697 22.80 -11.77 -8.92
N VAL A 698 24.08 -12.11 -9.01
CA VAL A 698 25.18 -11.17 -8.96
C VAL A 698 25.46 -10.64 -10.37
N PRO A 699 25.28 -9.31 -10.64
CA PRO A 699 25.55 -8.75 -11.96
C PRO A 699 27.07 -8.75 -12.27
N SER A 700 27.46 -8.96 -13.53
CA SER A 700 28.86 -8.89 -13.93
C SER A 700 29.34 -7.45 -14.06
N VAL A 701 30.67 -7.24 -14.05
CA VAL A 701 31.29 -5.91 -14.25
C VAL A 701 30.93 -5.35 -15.63
N GLU A 702 30.88 -6.19 -16.65
CA GLU A 702 30.54 -5.82 -18.03
C GLU A 702 29.09 -5.32 -18.13
N GLU A 703 28.17 -6.06 -17.52
CA GLU A 703 26.75 -5.71 -17.47
C GLU A 703 26.53 -4.35 -16.77
N LEU A 704 27.17 -4.16 -15.62
CA LEU A 704 27.11 -2.90 -14.89
C LEU A 704 27.77 -1.75 -15.67
N SER A 705 28.90 -1.99 -16.34
CA SER A 705 29.55 -0.97 -17.20
C SER A 705 28.61 -0.53 -18.32
N LEU A 706 27.97 -1.46 -19.02
CA LEU A 706 27.00 -1.15 -20.07
C LEU A 706 25.80 -0.36 -19.54
N THR A 707 25.33 -0.68 -18.33
CA THR A 707 24.23 0.07 -17.68
C THR A 707 24.65 1.50 -17.37
N ILE A 708 25.85 1.71 -16.79
CA ILE A 708 26.37 3.03 -16.49
C ILE A 708 26.59 3.85 -17.79
N GLU A 709 27.11 3.25 -18.86
CA GLU A 709 27.24 3.89 -20.17
C GLU A 709 25.90 4.34 -20.75
N LYS A 710 24.86 3.52 -20.63
CA LYS A 710 23.48 3.88 -21.03
C LYS A 710 22.96 5.10 -20.25
N ILE A 711 23.25 5.18 -18.95
CA ILE A 711 22.89 6.32 -18.10
C ILE A 711 23.63 7.59 -18.56
N LEU A 712 24.94 7.48 -18.79
CA LEU A 712 25.80 8.58 -19.26
C LEU A 712 25.39 9.13 -20.63
N ASN A 713 24.82 8.29 -21.50
CA ASN A 713 24.29 8.75 -22.79
C ASN A 713 23.00 9.59 -22.66
N LYS A 714 22.37 9.55 -21.50
CA LYS A 714 21.11 10.24 -21.26
C LYS A 714 21.24 11.47 -20.35
N LEU A 715 22.15 11.43 -19.39
CA LEU A 715 22.33 12.47 -18.36
C LEU A 715 23.79 12.93 -18.26
N PRO A 716 24.04 14.20 -17.85
CA PRO A 716 25.38 14.70 -17.59
C PRO A 716 26.09 13.91 -16.48
N LYS A 717 27.36 13.61 -16.67
CA LYS A 717 28.17 12.82 -15.70
C LYS A 717 28.27 13.45 -14.31
N GLU A 718 28.18 14.75 -14.22
CA GLU A 718 28.21 15.52 -12.97
C GLU A 718 26.88 15.36 -12.15
N GLN A 719 25.83 14.87 -12.77
CA GLN A 719 24.50 14.71 -12.17
C GLN A 719 24.24 13.26 -11.67
N ILE A 720 25.17 12.32 -11.93
CA ILE A 720 24.90 10.89 -11.76
C ILE A 720 25.59 10.35 -10.50
N TRP A 721 24.83 9.64 -9.67
CA TRP A 721 25.27 8.76 -8.60
C TRP A 721 25.11 7.29 -9.01
N ILE A 722 25.94 6.41 -8.49
CA ILE A 722 25.91 4.97 -8.78
C ILE A 722 25.53 4.21 -7.52
N ASN A 723 24.38 3.54 -7.54
CA ASN A 723 23.80 2.80 -6.43
C ASN A 723 22.97 1.60 -6.91
N PRO A 724 22.70 0.59 -6.05
CA PRO A 724 21.71 -0.43 -6.32
C PRO A 724 20.29 0.16 -6.39
N ASP A 725 19.31 -0.62 -6.88
CA ASP A 725 17.91 -0.18 -7.00
C ASP A 725 17.29 0.23 -5.65
N CYS A 726 17.54 -0.53 -4.60
CA CYS A 726 16.93 -0.30 -3.28
C CYS A 726 17.83 -0.82 -2.15
N GLY A 727 17.34 -0.79 -0.91
CA GLY A 727 18.03 -1.31 0.28
C GLY A 727 18.30 -2.82 0.21
N LEU A 728 19.39 -3.28 0.78
CA LEU A 728 19.92 -4.64 0.65
C LEU A 728 19.42 -5.62 1.73
N LYS A 729 18.46 -5.23 2.53
CA LYS A 729 17.94 -5.92 3.71
C LYS A 729 17.57 -7.39 3.49
N THR A 730 17.05 -7.74 2.31
CA THR A 730 16.51 -9.05 2.00
C THR A 730 17.51 -10.00 1.33
N ARG A 731 18.75 -9.55 1.10
CA ARG A 731 19.81 -10.32 0.43
C ARG A 731 20.73 -11.05 1.40
N ALA A 732 21.50 -11.99 0.90
CA ALA A 732 22.60 -12.61 1.62
C ALA A 732 23.87 -11.75 1.50
N TYR A 733 24.78 -11.83 2.48
CA TYR A 733 26.03 -11.05 2.50
C TYR A 733 26.92 -11.37 1.31
N GLU A 734 27.03 -12.64 0.91
CA GLU A 734 27.84 -13.10 -0.21
C GLU A 734 27.40 -12.44 -1.51
N GLU A 735 26.08 -12.40 -1.76
CA GLU A 735 25.49 -11.76 -2.94
C GLU A 735 25.75 -10.25 -2.94
N VAL A 736 25.57 -9.61 -1.79
CA VAL A 736 25.74 -8.16 -1.63
C VAL A 736 27.19 -7.75 -1.84
N ILE A 737 28.13 -8.43 -1.20
CA ILE A 737 29.57 -8.12 -1.31
C ILE A 737 30.05 -8.27 -2.75
N ALA A 738 29.67 -9.37 -3.41
CA ALA A 738 30.05 -9.61 -4.79
C ALA A 738 29.44 -8.57 -5.75
N SER A 739 28.16 -8.23 -5.59
CA SER A 739 27.47 -7.24 -6.43
C SER A 739 28.04 -5.85 -6.27
N LEU A 740 28.32 -5.41 -5.02
CA LEU A 740 28.90 -4.09 -4.76
C LEU A 740 30.37 -3.99 -5.20
N LYS A 741 31.16 -5.04 -5.08
CA LYS A 741 32.53 -5.09 -5.66
C LYS A 741 32.49 -4.92 -7.17
N ASN A 742 31.60 -5.60 -7.86
CA ASN A 742 31.43 -5.46 -9.29
C ASN A 742 30.95 -4.05 -9.68
N LEU A 743 30.04 -3.45 -8.90
CA LEU A 743 29.55 -2.09 -9.10
C LEU A 743 30.70 -1.07 -8.99
N VAL A 744 31.52 -1.14 -7.95
CA VAL A 744 32.65 -0.24 -7.76
C VAL A 744 33.68 -0.44 -8.87
N THR A 745 34.02 -1.70 -9.22
CA THR A 745 34.95 -2.02 -10.30
C THR A 745 34.48 -1.45 -11.65
N ALA A 746 33.20 -1.63 -11.99
CA ALA A 746 32.60 -1.08 -13.21
C ALA A 746 32.69 0.46 -13.22
N THR A 747 32.34 1.09 -12.09
CA THR A 747 32.40 2.56 -11.95
C THR A 747 33.81 3.09 -12.09
N GLN A 748 34.81 2.47 -11.45
CA GLN A 748 36.22 2.85 -11.57
C GLN A 748 36.75 2.70 -13.00
N LYS A 749 36.33 1.64 -13.72
CA LYS A 749 36.62 1.44 -15.12
C LYS A 749 36.09 2.59 -15.99
N ILE A 750 34.86 2.99 -15.80
CA ILE A 750 34.21 4.10 -16.51
C ILE A 750 34.86 5.44 -16.15
N ARG A 751 35.16 5.72 -14.87
CA ARG A 751 35.83 6.94 -14.43
C ARG A 751 37.18 7.17 -15.13
N LYS A 752 37.92 6.11 -15.46
CA LYS A 752 39.18 6.17 -16.17
C LYS A 752 39.01 6.57 -17.65
N GLN A 753 37.82 6.46 -18.21
CA GLN A 753 37.49 6.79 -19.60
C GLN A 753 36.93 8.23 -19.75
N LEU A 754 36.43 8.83 -18.64
CA LEU A 754 35.83 10.17 -18.58
C LEU A 754 36.83 11.28 -18.34
#